data_54580356a75671a207a469aaa2da3d78
#
_entry.id   54580356a75671a207a469aaa2da3d78
#
_cell.length_a   1.000
_cell.length_b   1.000
_cell.length_c   1.000
_cell.angle_alpha   90.00
_cell.angle_beta   90.00
_cell.angle_gamma   90.00
#
_symmetry.space_group_name_H-M   'P 1'
#
loop_
_entity.id
_entity.type
_entity.pdbx_description
1 polymer ?
#
loop_
_entity_poly.entity_id
_entity_poly.type
_entity_poly.pdbx_seq_one_letter_code
_entity_poly.pdbx_strand_id
1 'polypeptide(L)'
;MLIQSPLTRGISPQLLLQLKQAEAQATIDCVGVDLIKNDAQGQLALALLLAYGDSSGFLYFESGTRKSSSLPPDAVLCDGEVGVIVIECKGYGIENIHGVKAGSLLVMKRGRIELENPSDQARRVMFAIKNQVESLLRVAYGGPLFSYLVTLPCVTKAEWASKNYDECFPSEELLLEDELNSKDLKAKILATANRGLEATRRKKGANVIEIEAIKKVIGNSDIVNQHGPVKAGLQEGTLGLTIARNDVGDKFLSEDQKALSNLRIGGFPRVIRGVAGSGKTVVLAIQAARYVEANMTNPELFPNDKRAIGIVCFNRSLVPMLRGHVQLAYRQRTQEDLPSGVHINHINGLMYRLIKDKLLPLEYVKTPGTTGADRANAYLAQIAKFADEAPEHYSSVLLDAIFVDEGQDLEVEEFALLLRLLKPDPVTGEKTLVIFYDDAQNLYARKRPVWKDLGIDVQRGDRSRVMKEGFRNTKEIVELAFNILLGTASADPTKVQTRAFSNVAELKEADLVEEVKGYYLVNFTERTFDKPVVKEFRSREEERSWISAEVIRLVTVEQVRPEHILMLCPTIEECKQLESVMSSKMRQTPQVKGFRRPYVDEEKDQLIFQDGHLTISTTNSAKGYDAQIVLMAATDRISTEPDGRASFYVSATRAKLLLYITGLNVMGTLLQEAQKLHDIVQ
;
A
#
# COMPACT_ATOMS: atom_id res chain seq x y z
N MET A 1 -22.00 -3.05 35.86
CA MET A 1 -21.28 -1.76 35.97
C MET A 1 -20.50 -1.60 34.68
N LEU A 2 -20.98 -0.83 33.72
CA LEU A 2 -20.23 -0.52 32.47
C LEU A 2 -19.08 0.40 32.87
N ILE A 3 -17.85 -0.08 32.67
CA ILE A 3 -16.65 0.73 32.88
C ILE A 3 -16.68 1.82 31.80
N GLN A 4 -17.01 3.05 32.22
CA GLN A 4 -16.88 4.21 31.31
C GLN A 4 -15.43 4.37 30.90
N SER A 5 -15.19 4.44 29.60
CA SER A 5 -13.90 4.86 29.06
C SER A 5 -13.51 6.23 29.64
N PRO A 6 -12.24 6.49 29.99
CA PRO A 6 -11.81 7.80 30.48
C PRO A 6 -12.17 8.97 29.54
N LEU A 7 -12.37 8.67 28.24
CA LEU A 7 -12.67 9.66 27.19
C LEU A 7 -14.14 10.09 27.17
N THR A 8 -15.07 9.29 27.71
CA THR A 8 -16.53 9.60 27.72
C THR A 8 -17.04 10.21 29.03
N ARG A 9 -16.16 10.65 29.93
CA ARG A 9 -16.52 11.20 31.25
C ARG A 9 -17.34 12.49 31.21
N GLY A 10 -17.40 13.20 30.08
CA GLY A 10 -18.15 14.43 29.91
C GLY A 10 -19.55 14.25 29.31
N ILE A 11 -19.97 13.02 29.00
CA ILE A 11 -21.28 12.72 28.40
C ILE A 11 -22.22 12.24 29.50
N SER A 12 -23.47 12.73 29.48
CA SER A 12 -24.51 12.28 30.42
C SER A 12 -24.81 10.78 30.22
N PRO A 13 -25.04 10.01 31.30
CA PRO A 13 -25.26 8.56 31.21
C PRO A 13 -26.43 8.15 30.31
N GLN A 14 -27.47 8.97 30.26
CA GLN A 14 -28.63 8.72 29.41
C GLN A 14 -28.29 8.87 27.93
N LEU A 15 -27.58 9.93 27.55
CA LEU A 15 -27.16 10.17 26.17
C LEU A 15 -26.14 9.10 25.70
N LEU A 16 -25.23 8.69 26.57
CA LEU A 16 -24.27 7.62 26.29
C LEU A 16 -24.97 6.28 26.01
N LEU A 17 -26.05 5.97 26.76
CA LEU A 17 -26.84 4.76 26.52
C LEU A 17 -27.55 4.83 25.16
N GLN A 18 -28.17 5.98 24.83
CA GLN A 18 -28.81 6.19 23.53
C GLN A 18 -27.83 6.08 22.36
N LEU A 19 -26.64 6.66 22.48
CA LEU A 19 -25.57 6.56 21.49
C LEU A 19 -25.16 5.11 21.22
N LYS A 20 -24.91 4.33 22.26
CA LYS A 20 -24.54 2.92 22.12
C LYS A 20 -25.65 2.07 21.50
N GLN A 21 -26.91 2.37 21.80
CA GLN A 21 -28.05 1.70 21.18
C GLN A 21 -28.17 2.05 19.70
N ALA A 22 -27.99 3.32 19.33
CA ALA A 22 -28.03 3.77 17.95
C ALA A 22 -26.85 3.21 17.13
N GLU A 23 -25.64 3.22 17.71
CA GLU A 23 -24.45 2.62 17.08
C GLU A 23 -24.63 1.12 16.82
N ALA A 24 -25.13 0.36 17.80
CA ALA A 24 -25.38 -1.07 17.66
C ALA A 24 -26.46 -1.44 16.61
N GLN A 25 -27.34 -0.51 16.29
CA GLN A 25 -28.40 -0.69 15.27
C GLN A 25 -27.99 -0.17 13.89
N ALA A 26 -26.95 0.65 13.82
CA ALA A 26 -26.48 1.24 12.57
C ALA A 26 -25.79 0.19 11.67
N THR A 27 -26.06 0.26 10.37
CA THR A 27 -25.37 -0.51 9.34
C THR A 27 -24.25 0.30 8.66
N ILE A 28 -24.27 1.62 8.84
CA ILE A 28 -23.19 2.51 8.37
C ILE A 28 -21.91 2.22 9.14
N ASP A 29 -20.79 2.27 8.44
CA ASP A 29 -19.47 2.15 9.09
C ASP A 29 -19.21 3.39 9.97
N CYS A 30 -19.11 3.17 11.27
CA CYS A 30 -19.00 4.24 12.26
C CYS A 30 -17.74 4.09 13.10
N VAL A 31 -16.97 5.17 13.24
CA VAL A 31 -15.70 5.18 13.98
C VAL A 31 -15.61 6.39 14.89
N GLY A 32 -15.09 6.20 16.10
CA GLY A 32 -14.77 7.28 17.03
C GLY A 32 -15.90 7.70 17.96
N VAL A 33 -17.00 6.94 18.07
CA VAL A 33 -18.08 7.21 19.03
C VAL A 33 -17.55 7.24 20.47
N ASP A 34 -16.56 6.43 20.78
CA ASP A 34 -15.85 6.37 22.07
C ASP A 34 -14.96 7.60 22.34
N LEU A 35 -14.65 8.38 21.31
CA LEU A 35 -13.81 9.59 21.39
C LEU A 35 -14.62 10.87 21.69
N ILE A 36 -15.97 10.81 21.68
CA ILE A 36 -16.87 11.93 21.95
C ILE A 36 -16.69 12.42 23.40
N LYS A 37 -16.52 13.74 23.57
CA LYS A 37 -16.04 14.33 24.84
C LYS A 37 -17.11 15.00 25.68
N ASN A 38 -18.24 15.42 25.10
CA ASN A 38 -19.26 16.19 25.77
C ASN A 38 -20.67 15.95 25.18
N ASP A 39 -21.69 16.42 25.88
CA ASP A 39 -23.11 16.25 25.50
C ASP A 39 -23.44 16.89 24.14
N ALA A 40 -22.86 18.04 23.79
CA ALA A 40 -23.11 18.69 22.52
C ALA A 40 -22.65 17.83 21.32
N GLN A 41 -21.43 17.30 21.39
CA GLN A 41 -20.92 16.33 20.40
C GLN A 41 -21.75 15.04 20.40
N GLY A 42 -22.19 14.59 21.56
CA GLY A 42 -23.05 13.41 21.74
C GLY A 42 -24.43 13.57 21.09
N GLN A 43 -25.03 14.74 21.19
CA GLN A 43 -26.31 15.05 20.54
C GLN A 43 -26.17 15.06 19.02
N LEU A 44 -25.10 15.68 18.49
CA LEU A 44 -24.79 15.63 17.07
C LEU A 44 -24.59 14.19 16.56
N ALA A 45 -23.80 13.40 17.28
CA ALA A 45 -23.53 12.01 16.90
C ALA A 45 -24.80 11.16 16.90
N LEU A 46 -25.65 11.30 17.92
CA LEU A 46 -26.93 10.61 17.97
C LEU A 46 -27.86 11.01 16.81
N ALA A 47 -27.95 12.31 16.52
CA ALA A 47 -28.73 12.80 15.38
C ALA A 47 -28.24 12.25 14.03
N LEU A 48 -26.93 12.19 13.81
CA LEU A 48 -26.34 11.62 12.60
C LEU A 48 -26.57 10.11 12.49
N LEU A 49 -26.39 9.35 13.56
CA LEU A 49 -26.68 7.91 13.58
C LEU A 49 -28.14 7.61 13.30
N LEU A 50 -29.08 8.38 13.88
CA LEU A 50 -30.52 8.22 13.61
C LEU A 50 -30.91 8.65 12.19
N ALA A 51 -30.20 9.61 11.59
CA ALA A 51 -30.50 10.09 10.24
C ALA A 51 -29.87 9.22 9.13
N TYR A 52 -28.68 8.72 9.34
CA TYR A 52 -27.86 8.02 8.34
C TYR A 52 -27.41 6.62 8.73
N GLY A 53 -27.88 6.08 9.84
CA GLY A 53 -27.49 4.75 10.32
C GLY A 53 -27.70 3.62 9.32
N ASP A 54 -28.65 3.73 8.40
CA ASP A 54 -28.94 2.75 7.35
C ASP A 54 -28.20 3.03 6.01
N SER A 55 -27.35 4.06 5.98
CA SER A 55 -26.59 4.45 4.76
C SER A 55 -25.45 3.48 4.48
N SER A 56 -25.08 3.37 3.21
CA SER A 56 -23.90 2.59 2.77
C SER A 56 -22.59 3.38 2.87
N GLY A 57 -22.62 4.59 3.44
CA GLY A 57 -21.47 5.45 3.63
C GLY A 57 -20.68 5.17 4.90
N PHE A 58 -20.13 6.22 5.51
CA PHE A 58 -19.46 6.14 6.80
C PHE A 58 -19.64 7.43 7.64
N LEU A 59 -19.52 7.26 8.95
CA LEU A 59 -19.48 8.34 9.94
C LEU A 59 -18.19 8.26 10.75
N TYR A 60 -17.45 9.35 10.81
CA TYR A 60 -16.27 9.48 11.67
C TYR A 60 -16.46 10.63 12.66
N PHE A 61 -16.11 10.37 13.93
CA PHE A 61 -16.09 11.36 14.99
C PHE A 61 -14.65 11.59 15.47
N GLU A 62 -14.26 12.84 15.73
CA GLU A 62 -12.93 13.26 16.21
C GLU A 62 -11.75 12.71 15.37
N SER A 63 -11.98 12.39 14.10
CA SER A 63 -10.95 11.83 13.20
C SER A 63 -10.34 12.90 12.33
N GLY A 64 -9.05 13.18 12.54
CA GLY A 64 -8.28 14.11 11.73
C GLY A 64 -7.41 13.42 10.69
N THR A 65 -6.87 14.21 9.76
CA THR A 65 -5.80 13.76 8.87
C THR A 65 -4.43 14.10 9.48
N ARG A 66 -3.41 13.25 9.31
CA ARG A 66 -2.04 13.47 9.85
C ARG A 66 -1.39 14.79 9.44
N LYS A 67 -1.86 15.39 8.34
CA LYS A 67 -1.25 16.59 7.74
C LYS A 67 -2.01 17.89 8.03
N SER A 68 -3.13 17.84 8.73
CA SER A 68 -3.78 19.07 9.14
C SER A 68 -3.12 19.55 10.43
N SER A 69 -2.48 20.72 10.39
CA SER A 69 -2.11 21.48 11.58
C SER A 69 -3.33 22.00 12.34
N SER A 70 -4.54 21.72 11.84
CA SER A 70 -5.83 22.01 12.44
C SER A 70 -6.29 20.84 13.33
N LEU A 71 -7.05 21.17 14.36
CA LEU A 71 -7.76 20.19 15.18
C LEU A 71 -8.63 19.27 14.30
N PRO A 72 -8.81 17.98 14.67
CA PRO A 72 -9.73 17.09 13.95
C PRO A 72 -11.14 17.67 13.95
N PRO A 73 -11.95 17.41 12.89
CA PRO A 73 -13.35 17.80 12.88
C PRO A 73 -14.13 16.99 13.93
N ASP A 74 -15.18 17.58 14.49
CA ASP A 74 -16.04 16.87 15.44
C ASP A 74 -16.78 15.70 14.77
N ALA A 75 -17.23 15.86 13.51
CA ALA A 75 -17.82 14.77 12.74
C ALA A 75 -17.54 14.92 11.22
N VAL A 76 -17.46 13.78 10.53
CA VAL A 76 -17.46 13.69 9.06
C VAL A 76 -18.46 12.62 8.64
N LEU A 77 -19.45 13.04 7.85
CA LEU A 77 -20.37 12.15 7.15
C LEU A 77 -19.89 12.00 5.70
N CYS A 78 -19.83 10.78 5.20
CA CYS A 78 -19.64 10.50 3.78
C CYS A 78 -20.73 9.54 3.31
N ASP A 79 -21.44 9.93 2.27
CA ASP A 79 -22.50 9.13 1.67
C ASP A 79 -22.56 9.35 0.16
N GLY A 80 -23.06 8.35 -0.59
CA GLY A 80 -23.12 8.39 -2.04
C GLY A 80 -24.00 9.53 -2.61
N GLU A 81 -25.04 9.92 -1.90
CA GLU A 81 -25.98 10.99 -2.33
C GLU A 81 -25.41 12.37 -2.01
N VAL A 82 -24.92 12.56 -0.79
CA VAL A 82 -24.52 13.89 -0.29
C VAL A 82 -23.03 14.20 -0.43
N GLY A 83 -22.18 13.19 -0.69
CA GLY A 83 -20.73 13.37 -0.71
C GLY A 83 -20.14 13.43 0.69
N VAL A 84 -19.19 14.33 0.92
CA VAL A 84 -18.52 14.54 2.21
C VAL A 84 -19.03 15.79 2.88
N ILE A 85 -19.54 15.64 4.08
CA ILE A 85 -19.97 16.75 4.95
C ILE A 85 -19.07 16.77 6.18
N VAL A 86 -18.29 17.82 6.34
CA VAL A 86 -17.49 18.08 7.54
C VAL A 86 -18.31 18.93 8.51
N ILE A 87 -18.47 18.49 9.75
CA ILE A 87 -19.29 19.18 10.74
C ILE A 87 -18.42 19.58 11.94
N GLU A 88 -18.45 20.85 12.27
CA GLU A 88 -17.82 21.41 13.47
C GLU A 88 -18.90 21.68 14.52
N CYS A 89 -18.69 21.21 15.75
CA CYS A 89 -19.66 21.30 16.84
C CYS A 89 -19.14 22.24 17.95
N LYS A 90 -19.95 23.21 18.33
CA LYS A 90 -19.65 24.13 19.44
C LYS A 90 -20.73 24.06 20.53
N GLY A 91 -20.35 23.58 21.69
CA GLY A 91 -21.26 23.36 22.83
C GLY A 91 -21.56 24.65 23.65
N TYR A 92 -21.68 25.80 23.01
CA TYR A 92 -22.04 27.05 23.68
C TYR A 92 -23.53 27.18 23.76
N GLY A 93 -24.05 27.54 24.96
CA GLY A 93 -25.41 28.08 25.11
C GLY A 93 -25.44 29.54 24.67
N ILE A 94 -26.63 30.05 24.38
CA ILE A 94 -26.85 31.42 23.88
C ILE A 94 -26.29 32.49 24.82
N GLU A 95 -26.26 32.23 26.13
CA GLU A 95 -25.74 33.10 27.19
C GLU A 95 -24.20 33.29 27.09
N ASN A 96 -23.51 32.32 26.48
CA ASN A 96 -22.06 32.39 26.32
C ASN A 96 -21.66 33.05 25.00
N ILE A 97 -22.61 33.33 24.09
CA ILE A 97 -22.39 34.01 22.81
C ILE A 97 -22.72 35.48 22.96
N HIS A 98 -21.68 36.31 23.02
CA HIS A 98 -21.82 37.76 23.25
C HIS A 98 -21.96 38.55 21.94
N GLY A 99 -21.80 37.91 20.79
CA GLY A 99 -21.98 38.53 19.49
C GLY A 99 -21.55 37.61 18.35
N VAL A 100 -21.96 38.00 17.15
CA VAL A 100 -21.58 37.34 15.90
C VAL A 100 -21.02 38.40 14.94
N LYS A 101 -19.91 38.11 14.27
CA LYS A 101 -19.28 39.02 13.31
C LYS A 101 -18.74 38.23 12.12
N ALA A 102 -19.33 38.43 10.95
CA ALA A 102 -18.85 37.83 9.69
C ALA A 102 -18.55 36.31 9.81
N GLY A 103 -19.51 35.52 10.32
CA GLY A 103 -19.36 34.07 10.50
C GLY A 103 -18.51 33.63 11.69
N SER A 104 -18.04 34.58 12.52
CA SER A 104 -17.30 34.30 13.74
C SER A 104 -18.15 34.57 14.98
N LEU A 105 -17.98 33.76 16.02
CA LEU A 105 -18.63 33.88 17.31
C LEU A 105 -17.73 34.62 18.31
N LEU A 106 -18.27 35.59 19.01
CA LEU A 106 -17.67 36.20 20.20
C LEU A 106 -18.15 35.43 21.44
N VAL A 107 -17.29 34.59 21.97
CA VAL A 107 -17.66 33.66 23.05
C VAL A 107 -16.92 33.97 24.34
N MET A 108 -17.60 33.78 25.48
CA MET A 108 -17.00 33.90 26.81
C MET A 108 -16.20 32.62 27.15
N LYS A 109 -14.90 32.73 27.25
CA LYS A 109 -14.01 31.66 27.71
C LYS A 109 -13.19 32.12 28.91
N ARG A 110 -13.26 31.37 30.01
CA ARG A 110 -12.44 31.64 31.22
C ARG A 110 -12.45 33.10 31.65
N GLY A 111 -13.60 33.77 31.53
CA GLY A 111 -13.78 35.17 31.91
C GLY A 111 -13.26 36.19 30.87
N ARG A 112 -12.94 35.78 29.66
CA ARG A 112 -12.54 36.65 28.53
C ARG A 112 -13.39 36.39 27.31
N ILE A 113 -13.64 37.43 26.53
CA ILE A 113 -14.32 37.31 25.24
C ILE A 113 -13.26 36.96 24.20
N GLU A 114 -13.43 35.83 23.53
CA GLU A 114 -12.56 35.35 22.45
C GLU A 114 -13.36 35.28 21.14
N LEU A 115 -12.68 35.53 20.02
CA LEU A 115 -13.25 35.38 18.69
C LEU A 115 -12.96 33.97 18.19
N GLU A 116 -14.01 33.21 17.85
CA GLU A 116 -13.91 31.91 17.20
C GLU A 116 -14.59 31.91 15.83
N ASN A 117 -13.95 31.29 14.85
CA ASN A 117 -14.56 31.09 13.53
C ASN A 117 -14.72 29.60 13.23
N PRO A 118 -15.84 28.99 13.66
CA PRO A 118 -16.09 27.56 13.43
C PRO A 118 -16.32 27.22 11.95
N SER A 119 -16.87 28.15 11.15
CA SER A 119 -17.00 27.96 9.69
C SER A 119 -15.64 27.88 9.02
N ASP A 120 -14.70 28.74 9.37
CA ASP A 120 -13.34 28.69 8.83
C ASP A 120 -12.60 27.42 9.26
N GLN A 121 -12.81 26.97 10.51
CA GLN A 121 -12.25 25.71 11.01
C GLN A 121 -12.77 24.53 10.20
N ALA A 122 -14.09 24.37 10.04
CA ALA A 122 -14.71 23.32 9.25
C ALA A 122 -14.24 23.34 7.80
N ARG A 123 -14.17 24.54 7.21
CA ARG A 123 -13.73 24.76 5.82
C ARG A 123 -12.28 24.36 5.61
N ARG A 124 -11.36 24.72 6.50
CA ARG A 124 -9.95 24.31 6.41
C ARG A 124 -9.77 22.82 6.46
N VAL A 125 -10.48 22.13 7.36
CA VAL A 125 -10.45 20.67 7.45
C VAL A 125 -11.03 20.04 6.18
N MET A 126 -12.16 20.54 5.69
CA MET A 126 -12.77 20.08 4.45
C MET A 126 -11.80 20.19 3.28
N PHE A 127 -11.12 21.34 3.11
CA PHE A 127 -10.13 21.50 2.03
C PHE A 127 -8.90 20.62 2.22
N ALA A 128 -8.46 20.37 3.44
CA ALA A 128 -7.36 19.46 3.71
C ALA A 128 -7.69 18.03 3.28
N ILE A 129 -8.90 17.54 3.60
CA ILE A 129 -9.39 16.23 3.16
C ILE A 129 -9.55 16.21 1.63
N LYS A 130 -10.19 17.22 1.05
CA LYS A 130 -10.41 17.36 -0.38
C LYS A 130 -9.12 17.27 -1.17
N ASN A 131 -8.11 18.07 -0.83
CA ASN A 131 -6.83 18.09 -1.52
C ASN A 131 -6.12 16.74 -1.48
N GLN A 132 -6.20 16.02 -0.35
CA GLN A 132 -5.62 14.68 -0.22
C GLN A 132 -6.38 13.65 -1.08
N VAL A 133 -7.72 13.68 -1.08
CA VAL A 133 -8.55 12.79 -1.90
C VAL A 133 -8.34 13.06 -3.40
N GLU A 134 -8.34 14.33 -3.82
CA GLU A 134 -8.09 14.69 -5.23
C GLU A 134 -6.69 14.28 -5.68
N SER A 135 -5.68 14.46 -4.85
CA SER A 135 -4.32 13.97 -5.10
C SER A 135 -4.27 12.45 -5.21
N LEU A 136 -5.00 11.75 -4.35
CA LEU A 136 -5.08 10.29 -4.34
C LEU A 136 -5.75 9.75 -5.61
N LEU A 137 -6.87 10.36 -6.00
CA LEU A 137 -7.65 9.97 -7.19
C LEU A 137 -7.07 10.53 -8.49
N ARG A 138 -6.10 11.47 -8.42
CA ARG A 138 -5.52 12.21 -9.55
C ARG A 138 -6.58 12.90 -10.43
N VAL A 139 -7.65 13.40 -9.82
CA VAL A 139 -8.68 14.18 -10.48
C VAL A 139 -8.44 15.66 -10.20
N ALA A 140 -8.10 16.44 -11.23
CA ALA A 140 -7.96 17.89 -11.12
C ALA A 140 -9.32 18.61 -11.06
N TYR A 141 -10.35 18.04 -11.70
CA TYR A 141 -11.72 18.55 -11.71
C TYR A 141 -12.71 17.37 -11.73
N GLY A 142 -13.71 17.39 -10.85
CA GLY A 142 -14.79 16.41 -10.83
C GLY A 142 -14.61 15.27 -9.81
N GLY A 143 -13.82 15.46 -8.78
CA GLY A 143 -13.76 14.60 -7.59
C GLY A 143 -15.06 14.65 -6.78
N PRO A 144 -15.15 13.93 -5.64
CA PRO A 144 -16.35 13.89 -4.81
C PRO A 144 -16.80 15.28 -4.35
N LEU A 145 -18.07 15.43 -4.04
CA LEU A 145 -18.58 16.66 -3.47
C LEU A 145 -18.11 16.82 -2.04
N PHE A 146 -17.66 18.03 -1.69
CA PHE A 146 -17.27 18.41 -0.34
C PHE A 146 -18.06 19.62 0.13
N SER A 147 -18.61 19.54 1.32
CA SER A 147 -19.33 20.61 1.98
C SER A 147 -19.02 20.62 3.47
N TYR A 148 -19.41 21.67 4.17
CA TYR A 148 -19.26 21.76 5.62
C TYR A 148 -20.49 22.38 6.28
N LEU A 149 -20.66 22.10 7.56
CA LEU A 149 -21.68 22.64 8.43
C LEU A 149 -21.08 22.97 9.80
N VAL A 150 -21.68 23.91 10.49
CA VAL A 150 -21.43 24.22 11.90
C VAL A 150 -22.68 23.89 12.71
N THR A 151 -22.52 23.32 13.90
CA THR A 151 -23.66 23.08 14.78
C THR A 151 -23.46 23.69 16.16
N LEU A 152 -24.57 24.25 16.70
CA LEU A 152 -24.72 24.76 18.06
C LEU A 152 -25.84 23.98 18.76
N PRO A 153 -25.56 22.78 19.25
CA PRO A 153 -26.58 21.87 19.80
C PRO A 153 -27.29 22.39 21.07
N CYS A 154 -26.76 23.44 21.71
CA CYS A 154 -27.29 24.03 22.91
C CYS A 154 -27.98 25.38 22.66
N VAL A 155 -28.29 25.70 21.39
CA VAL A 155 -28.95 26.97 21.02
C VAL A 155 -30.14 26.67 20.12
N THR A 156 -31.33 27.12 20.53
CA THR A 156 -32.57 27.00 19.73
C THR A 156 -32.66 28.08 18.67
N LYS A 157 -33.45 27.82 17.62
CA LYS A 157 -33.77 28.85 16.60
C LYS A 157 -34.40 30.10 17.18
N ALA A 158 -35.29 29.94 18.18
CA ALA A 158 -35.92 31.06 18.84
C ALA A 158 -34.92 31.94 19.61
N GLU A 159 -33.99 31.35 20.31
CA GLU A 159 -32.89 32.07 21.02
C GLU A 159 -31.98 32.79 20.03
N TRP A 160 -31.58 32.11 18.95
CA TRP A 160 -30.70 32.65 17.91
C TRP A 160 -31.35 33.87 17.23
N ALA A 161 -32.60 33.76 16.80
CA ALA A 161 -33.35 34.82 16.18
C ALA A 161 -33.60 36.00 17.13
N SER A 162 -33.81 35.73 18.43
CA SER A 162 -34.01 36.79 19.45
C SER A 162 -32.82 37.74 19.59
N LYS A 163 -31.61 37.30 19.16
CA LYS A 163 -30.36 38.07 19.15
C LYS A 163 -30.06 38.71 17.81
N ASN A 164 -30.88 38.50 16.77
CA ASN A 164 -30.67 38.96 15.39
C ASN A 164 -29.34 38.44 14.79
N TYR A 165 -28.92 37.23 15.13
CA TYR A 165 -27.66 36.65 14.66
C TYR A 165 -27.74 36.08 13.25
N ASP A 166 -28.94 35.87 12.69
CA ASP A 166 -29.17 35.38 11.33
C ASP A 166 -28.57 36.27 10.24
N GLU A 167 -28.47 37.58 10.47
CA GLU A 167 -27.89 38.52 9.53
C GLU A 167 -26.36 38.42 9.42
N CYS A 168 -25.72 37.85 10.43
CA CYS A 168 -24.26 37.83 10.56
C CYS A 168 -23.63 36.45 10.36
N PHE A 169 -24.43 35.38 10.43
CA PHE A 169 -23.96 34.01 10.25
C PHE A 169 -24.84 33.31 9.19
N PRO A 170 -24.28 32.72 8.14
CA PRO A 170 -25.06 32.08 7.09
C PRO A 170 -25.92 30.96 7.66
N SER A 171 -27.24 31.15 7.68
CA SER A 171 -28.21 30.15 8.20
C SER A 171 -28.11 28.81 7.46
N GLU A 172 -27.58 28.84 6.25
CA GLU A 172 -27.39 27.67 5.40
C GLU A 172 -26.25 26.75 5.87
N GLU A 173 -25.27 27.31 6.58
CA GLU A 173 -24.10 26.59 7.13
C GLU A 173 -24.28 26.23 8.60
N LEU A 174 -25.39 26.66 9.23
CA LEU A 174 -25.64 26.53 10.67
C LEU A 174 -26.74 25.53 10.98
N LEU A 175 -26.49 24.61 11.90
CA LEU A 175 -27.45 23.70 12.53
C LEU A 175 -27.65 24.08 13.97
N LEU A 176 -28.90 24.31 14.38
CA LEU A 176 -29.29 24.62 15.75
C LEU A 176 -29.97 23.41 16.41
N GLU A 177 -30.20 23.48 17.74
CA GLU A 177 -30.76 22.39 18.53
C GLU A 177 -32.04 21.81 17.92
N ASP A 178 -32.99 22.67 17.49
CA ASP A 178 -34.28 22.26 16.89
C ASP A 178 -34.09 21.47 15.57
N GLU A 179 -32.96 21.58 14.92
CA GLU A 179 -32.64 20.91 13.64
C GLU A 179 -31.91 19.59 13.83
N LEU A 180 -31.52 19.23 15.05
CA LEU A 180 -30.80 17.97 15.34
C LEU A 180 -31.73 16.76 15.48
N ASN A 181 -32.94 16.82 14.95
CA ASN A 181 -33.79 15.65 14.74
C ASN A 181 -33.46 15.02 13.37
N SER A 182 -33.69 13.73 13.22
CA SER A 182 -33.28 12.97 12.04
C SER A 182 -33.84 13.50 10.70
N LYS A 183 -35.07 14.07 10.73
CA LYS A 183 -35.74 14.59 9.53
C LYS A 183 -35.16 15.93 9.09
N ASP A 184 -35.05 16.89 10.00
CA ASP A 184 -34.60 18.24 9.66
C ASP A 184 -33.10 18.28 9.38
N LEU A 185 -32.30 17.48 10.12
CA LEU A 185 -30.88 17.29 9.87
C LEU A 185 -30.65 16.74 8.45
N LYS A 186 -31.39 15.68 8.08
CA LYS A 186 -31.27 15.07 6.74
C LYS A 186 -31.68 16.06 5.65
N ALA A 187 -32.75 16.81 5.85
CA ALA A 187 -33.18 17.84 4.91
C ALA A 187 -32.13 18.94 4.72
N LYS A 188 -31.49 19.39 5.81
CA LYS A 188 -30.44 20.42 5.79
C LYS A 188 -29.20 19.93 5.06
N ILE A 189 -28.74 18.72 5.37
CA ILE A 189 -27.58 18.08 4.71
C ILE A 189 -27.84 17.92 3.21
N LEU A 190 -29.02 17.43 2.81
CA LEU A 190 -29.42 17.31 1.42
C LEU A 190 -29.47 18.68 0.70
N ALA A 191 -30.02 19.71 1.33
CA ALA A 191 -30.04 21.06 0.76
C ALA A 191 -28.63 21.60 0.53
N THR A 192 -27.71 21.37 1.49
CA THR A 192 -26.30 21.75 1.38
C THR A 192 -25.61 21.00 0.23
N ALA A 193 -25.85 19.70 0.11
CA ALA A 193 -25.31 18.87 -0.98
C ALA A 193 -25.85 19.29 -2.35
N ASN A 194 -27.17 19.53 -2.48
CA ASN A 194 -27.81 19.91 -3.75
C ASN A 194 -27.22 21.19 -4.34
N ARG A 195 -26.95 22.19 -3.51
CA ARG A 195 -26.29 23.43 -3.97
C ARG A 195 -24.89 23.12 -4.56
N GLY A 196 -24.14 22.24 -3.93
CA GLY A 196 -22.84 21.80 -4.43
C GLY A 196 -22.94 20.96 -5.71
N LEU A 197 -23.95 20.08 -5.82
CA LEU A 197 -24.23 19.28 -7.02
C LEU A 197 -24.57 20.17 -8.22
N GLU A 198 -25.42 21.17 -8.04
CA GLU A 198 -25.78 22.15 -9.08
C GLU A 198 -24.55 22.94 -9.53
N ALA A 199 -23.77 23.46 -8.58
CA ALA A 199 -22.55 24.22 -8.87
C ALA A 199 -21.50 23.40 -9.61
N THR A 200 -21.38 22.10 -9.33
CA THR A 200 -20.39 21.19 -9.94
C THR A 200 -20.94 20.38 -11.11
N ARG A 201 -22.24 20.48 -11.41
CA ARG A 201 -22.95 19.68 -12.43
C ARG A 201 -22.83 18.16 -12.21
N ARG A 202 -22.69 17.72 -10.98
CA ARG A 202 -22.65 16.29 -10.61
C ARG A 202 -24.08 15.76 -10.42
N LYS A 203 -24.24 14.44 -10.65
CA LYS A 203 -25.49 13.73 -10.40
C LYS A 203 -25.58 13.07 -9.03
N LYS A 204 -24.40 12.80 -8.41
CA LYS A 204 -24.26 12.17 -7.10
C LYS A 204 -23.12 12.84 -6.32
N GLY A 205 -23.20 12.82 -5.00
CA GLY A 205 -22.19 13.38 -4.12
C GLY A 205 -20.84 12.66 -4.19
N ALA A 206 -20.87 11.34 -4.10
CA ALA A 206 -19.69 10.50 -4.26
C ALA A 206 -20.05 9.13 -4.87
N ASN A 207 -19.14 8.56 -5.64
CA ASN A 207 -19.23 7.18 -6.09
C ASN A 207 -18.51 6.24 -5.10
N VAL A 208 -18.67 4.93 -5.27
CA VAL A 208 -18.12 3.94 -4.33
C VAL A 208 -16.59 4.01 -4.21
N ILE A 209 -15.88 4.27 -5.31
CA ILE A 209 -14.41 4.39 -5.31
C ILE A 209 -14.00 5.66 -4.55
N GLU A 210 -14.73 6.74 -4.75
CA GLU A 210 -14.51 8.00 -4.04
C GLU A 210 -14.77 7.82 -2.53
N ILE A 211 -15.83 7.11 -2.12
CA ILE A 211 -16.13 6.80 -0.72
C ILE A 211 -14.98 6.02 -0.08
N GLU A 212 -14.47 4.99 -0.73
CA GLU A 212 -13.33 4.21 -0.23
C GLU A 212 -12.06 5.07 -0.09
N ALA A 213 -11.79 5.93 -1.08
CA ALA A 213 -10.65 6.86 -1.01
C ALA A 213 -10.77 7.84 0.16
N ILE A 214 -11.97 8.41 0.37
CA ILE A 214 -12.25 9.35 1.45
C ILE A 214 -12.11 8.67 2.81
N LYS A 215 -12.70 7.47 2.98
CA LYS A 215 -12.61 6.66 4.18
C LYS A 215 -11.15 6.42 4.61
N LYS A 216 -10.28 6.09 3.66
CA LYS A 216 -8.87 5.85 3.92
C LYS A 216 -8.09 7.13 4.26
N VAL A 217 -8.38 8.25 3.59
CA VAL A 217 -7.76 9.55 3.90
C VAL A 217 -8.12 10.01 5.29
N ILE A 218 -9.39 9.90 5.69
CA ILE A 218 -9.86 10.29 7.03
C ILE A 218 -9.33 9.32 8.09
N GLY A 219 -9.24 8.01 7.80
CA GLY A 219 -8.65 7.00 8.68
C GLY A 219 -7.14 7.14 8.89
N ASN A 220 -6.53 8.20 8.37
CA ASN A 220 -5.13 8.59 8.61
C ASN A 220 -4.09 7.56 8.14
N SER A 221 -4.38 6.87 7.04
CA SER A 221 -3.51 5.85 6.46
C SER A 221 -2.46 6.48 5.54
N ASP A 222 -1.20 6.06 5.66
CA ASP A 222 -0.14 6.48 4.74
C ASP A 222 -0.41 5.94 3.33
N ILE A 223 -0.31 6.78 2.31
CA ILE A 223 -0.45 6.39 0.91
C ILE A 223 0.85 5.74 0.46
N VAL A 224 0.79 4.48 0.04
CA VAL A 224 2.00 3.70 -0.28
C VAL A 224 2.19 3.41 -1.76
N ASN A 225 1.15 3.63 -2.57
CA ASN A 225 1.22 3.34 -3.99
C ASN A 225 0.42 4.36 -4.82
N GLN A 226 0.98 4.84 -5.92
CA GLN A 226 0.29 5.71 -6.87
C GLN A 226 0.05 4.95 -8.18
N HIS A 227 -1.05 4.21 -8.26
CA HIS A 227 -1.54 3.76 -9.56
C HIS A 227 -2.13 4.95 -10.34
N GLY A 228 -2.23 4.82 -11.65
CA GLY A 228 -2.79 5.86 -12.53
C GLY A 228 -4.20 6.34 -12.12
N PRO A 229 -4.71 7.40 -12.73
CA PRO A 229 -6.01 7.98 -12.38
C PRO A 229 -7.13 6.94 -12.50
N VAL A 230 -8.05 6.94 -11.54
CA VAL A 230 -9.26 6.10 -11.63
C VAL A 230 -10.13 6.63 -12.78
N LYS A 231 -10.48 5.78 -13.74
CA LYS A 231 -11.38 6.17 -14.84
C LYS A 231 -12.78 6.43 -14.29
N ALA A 232 -13.34 7.57 -14.65
CA ALA A 232 -14.77 7.82 -14.47
C ALA A 232 -15.59 6.92 -15.43
N GLY A 233 -16.74 6.42 -14.95
CA GLY A 233 -17.71 5.69 -15.80
C GLY A 233 -17.50 4.17 -15.88
N LEU A 234 -16.78 3.54 -14.95
CA LEU A 234 -16.74 2.09 -14.82
C LEU A 234 -18.14 1.55 -14.45
N GLN A 235 -18.58 0.48 -15.13
CA GLN A 235 -19.90 -0.10 -14.94
C GLN A 235 -19.91 -1.02 -13.72
N GLU A 236 -21.02 -1.05 -12.99
CA GLU A 236 -21.23 -1.98 -11.90
C GLU A 236 -21.17 -3.43 -12.40
N GLY A 237 -20.57 -4.31 -11.59
CA GLY A 237 -20.38 -5.73 -11.91
C GLY A 237 -19.19 -6.04 -12.81
N THR A 238 -18.43 -5.03 -13.29
CA THR A 238 -17.22 -5.30 -14.09
C THR A 238 -15.99 -5.56 -13.21
N LEU A 239 -15.07 -6.39 -13.72
CA LEU A 239 -13.78 -6.64 -13.08
C LEU A 239 -12.94 -5.36 -12.95
N GLY A 240 -13.04 -4.45 -13.92
CA GLY A 240 -12.39 -3.13 -13.88
C GLY A 240 -12.80 -2.28 -12.67
N LEU A 241 -14.09 -2.31 -12.30
CA LEU A 241 -14.56 -1.63 -11.09
C LEU A 241 -14.02 -2.30 -9.81
N THR A 242 -14.04 -3.63 -9.75
CA THR A 242 -13.49 -4.41 -8.62
C THR A 242 -12.01 -4.11 -8.42
N ILE A 243 -11.22 -4.10 -9.51
CA ILE A 243 -9.80 -3.72 -9.49
C ILE A 243 -9.61 -2.30 -8.99
N ALA A 244 -10.40 -1.34 -9.48
CA ALA A 244 -10.29 0.05 -9.06
C ALA A 244 -10.57 0.24 -7.56
N ARG A 245 -11.53 -0.49 -6.98
CA ARG A 245 -11.78 -0.53 -5.53
C ARG A 245 -10.58 -1.11 -4.77
N ASN A 246 -10.07 -2.24 -5.21
CA ASN A 246 -8.92 -2.90 -4.61
C ASN A 246 -7.66 -2.03 -4.69
N ASP A 247 -7.42 -1.36 -5.83
CA ASP A 247 -6.29 -0.44 -5.98
C ASP A 247 -6.33 0.72 -4.99
N VAL A 248 -7.52 1.24 -4.66
CA VAL A 248 -7.67 2.25 -3.61
C VAL A 248 -7.34 1.65 -2.25
N GLY A 249 -7.82 0.44 -1.95
CA GLY A 249 -7.47 -0.28 -0.71
C GLY A 249 -5.96 -0.54 -0.59
N ASP A 250 -5.35 -1.05 -1.64
CA ASP A 250 -3.92 -1.39 -1.71
C ASP A 250 -2.98 -0.18 -1.61
N LYS A 251 -3.49 1.04 -1.69
CA LYS A 251 -2.71 2.28 -1.49
C LYS A 251 -2.40 2.60 -0.03
N PHE A 252 -2.99 1.87 0.90
CA PHE A 252 -2.88 2.15 2.34
C PHE A 252 -2.25 0.99 3.10
N LEU A 253 -1.58 1.34 4.19
CA LEU A 253 -0.97 0.34 5.07
C LEU A 253 -2.02 -0.37 5.93
N SER A 254 -1.82 -1.65 6.15
CA SER A 254 -2.47 -2.38 7.24
C SER A 254 -1.91 -1.97 8.60
N GLU A 255 -2.57 -2.40 9.68
CA GLU A 255 -2.10 -2.11 11.04
C GLU A 255 -0.72 -2.73 11.31
N ASP A 256 -0.46 -3.96 10.87
CA ASP A 256 0.85 -4.62 10.95
C ASP A 256 1.92 -3.84 10.17
N GLN A 257 1.61 -3.42 8.94
CA GLN A 257 2.52 -2.61 8.14
C GLN A 257 2.79 -1.25 8.78
N LYS A 258 1.77 -0.61 9.38
CA LYS A 258 1.93 0.64 10.13
C LYS A 258 2.85 0.46 11.34
N ALA A 259 2.63 -0.61 12.12
CA ALA A 259 3.44 -0.91 13.29
C ALA A 259 4.91 -1.10 12.89
N LEU A 260 5.17 -1.90 11.84
CA LEU A 260 6.52 -2.12 11.33
C LEU A 260 7.14 -0.85 10.73
N SER A 261 6.38 -0.06 9.98
CA SER A 261 6.84 1.22 9.42
C SER A 261 7.21 2.24 10.49
N ASN A 262 6.64 2.10 11.69
CA ASN A 262 6.90 2.97 12.84
C ASN A 262 8.06 2.52 13.72
N LEU A 263 8.67 1.36 13.47
CA LEU A 263 9.84 0.92 14.23
C LEU A 263 10.99 1.92 14.12
N ARG A 264 11.65 2.16 15.24
CA ARG A 264 12.87 2.98 15.25
C ARG A 264 14.00 2.23 14.55
N ILE A 265 14.56 2.84 13.50
CA ILE A 265 15.68 2.31 12.72
C ILE A 265 16.97 2.99 13.17
N GLY A 266 18.04 2.21 13.30
CA GLY A 266 19.39 2.69 13.58
C GLY A 266 20.07 1.92 14.72
N GLY A 267 21.40 1.96 14.70
CA GLY A 267 22.27 1.43 15.75
C GLY A 267 22.45 -0.08 15.79
N PHE A 268 21.79 -0.87 14.95
CA PHE A 268 21.96 -2.32 14.86
C PHE A 268 21.32 -2.92 13.60
N PRO A 269 21.74 -4.13 13.20
CA PRO A 269 21.12 -4.86 12.09
C PRO A 269 19.71 -5.36 12.43
N ARG A 270 18.82 -5.34 11.42
CA ARG A 270 17.45 -5.86 11.55
C ARG A 270 17.05 -6.71 10.35
N VAL A 271 16.36 -7.81 10.59
CA VAL A 271 15.78 -8.66 9.55
C VAL A 271 14.26 -8.66 9.70
N ILE A 272 13.56 -8.20 8.65
CA ILE A 272 12.11 -8.21 8.55
C ILE A 272 11.74 -9.29 7.55
N ARG A 273 11.13 -10.36 8.06
CA ARG A 273 10.70 -11.51 7.26
C ARG A 273 9.23 -11.36 6.90
N GLY A 274 8.80 -11.97 5.80
CA GLY A 274 7.39 -11.98 5.43
C GLY A 274 7.13 -12.80 4.19
N VAL A 275 5.88 -13.24 4.05
CA VAL A 275 5.40 -14.00 2.89
C VAL A 275 5.29 -13.12 1.64
N ALA A 276 5.14 -13.75 0.47
CA ALA A 276 4.83 -13.03 -0.77
C ALA A 276 3.58 -12.15 -0.58
N GLY A 277 3.60 -10.92 -1.12
CA GLY A 277 2.46 -10.01 -1.03
C GLY A 277 2.24 -9.32 0.32
N SER A 278 3.11 -9.51 1.33
CA SER A 278 2.97 -8.84 2.65
C SER A 278 3.32 -7.35 2.63
N GLY A 279 3.83 -6.79 1.52
CA GLY A 279 4.15 -5.37 1.38
C GLY A 279 5.54 -4.97 1.88
N LYS A 280 6.48 -5.90 1.93
CA LYS A 280 7.87 -5.67 2.37
C LYS A 280 8.51 -4.42 1.77
N THR A 281 8.48 -4.27 0.44
CA THR A 281 9.03 -3.12 -0.29
C THR A 281 8.43 -1.79 0.15
N VAL A 282 7.14 -1.79 0.47
CA VAL A 282 6.41 -0.60 0.93
C VAL A 282 6.87 -0.19 2.33
N VAL A 283 6.93 -1.15 3.25
CA VAL A 283 7.42 -0.91 4.63
C VAL A 283 8.87 -0.45 4.60
N LEU A 284 9.72 -1.07 3.77
CA LEU A 284 11.10 -0.64 3.54
C LEU A 284 11.16 0.83 3.10
N ALA A 285 10.36 1.19 2.09
CA ALA A 285 10.36 2.55 1.54
C ALA A 285 9.98 3.60 2.60
N ILE A 286 9.00 3.30 3.45
CA ILE A 286 8.59 4.20 4.54
C ILE A 286 9.66 4.27 5.62
N GLN A 287 10.24 3.13 6.03
CA GLN A 287 11.33 3.11 7.01
C GLN A 287 12.55 3.89 6.53
N ALA A 288 12.94 3.69 5.25
CA ALA A 288 14.03 4.43 4.64
C ALA A 288 13.74 5.94 4.59
N ALA A 289 12.54 6.34 4.17
CA ALA A 289 12.12 7.74 4.14
C ALA A 289 12.14 8.39 5.53
N ARG A 290 11.67 7.67 6.56
CA ARG A 290 11.74 8.13 7.96
C ARG A 290 13.17 8.25 8.47
N TYR A 291 14.03 7.30 8.10
CA TYR A 291 15.44 7.37 8.48
C TYR A 291 16.13 8.57 7.83
N VAL A 292 15.85 8.83 6.54
CA VAL A 292 16.35 10.00 5.82
C VAL A 292 15.87 11.30 6.48
N GLU A 293 14.56 11.41 6.75
CA GLU A 293 13.98 12.59 7.44
C GLU A 293 14.66 12.85 8.78
N ALA A 294 14.83 11.81 9.59
CA ALA A 294 15.39 11.95 10.93
C ALA A 294 16.90 12.25 10.97
N ASN A 295 17.65 11.84 9.93
CA ASN A 295 19.11 11.89 9.96
C ASN A 295 19.74 12.79 8.91
N MET A 296 19.03 13.16 7.83
CA MET A 296 19.57 13.90 6.69
C MET A 296 18.89 15.25 6.44
N THR A 297 17.88 15.60 7.22
CA THR A 297 17.19 16.89 7.13
C THR A 297 18.01 17.95 7.85
N ASN A 298 18.52 18.84 7.11
CA ASN A 298 19.06 20.18 7.36
C ASN A 298 20.52 20.32 6.90
N PRO A 299 20.79 20.35 5.57
CA PRO A 299 22.13 20.68 5.07
C PRO A 299 22.58 22.10 5.46
N GLU A 300 21.64 23.03 5.73
CA GLU A 300 21.95 24.39 6.15
C GLU A 300 22.51 24.50 7.57
N LEU A 301 22.04 23.62 8.48
CA LEU A 301 22.55 23.57 9.86
C LEU A 301 23.86 22.79 9.99
N PHE A 302 24.10 21.83 9.08
CA PHE A 302 25.27 20.96 9.09
C PHE A 302 25.89 20.81 7.71
N PRO A 303 26.43 21.87 7.10
CA PRO A 303 26.90 21.86 5.70
C PRO A 303 28.08 20.91 5.43
N ASN A 304 28.73 20.42 6.48
CA ASN A 304 29.84 19.46 6.39
C ASN A 304 29.43 18.00 6.69
N ASP A 305 28.17 17.73 7.05
CA ASP A 305 27.69 16.40 7.37
C ASP A 305 27.27 15.66 6.09
N LYS A 306 28.21 14.95 5.49
CA LYS A 306 27.99 14.12 4.29
C LYS A 306 27.39 12.77 4.65
N ARG A 307 26.19 12.77 5.22
CA ARG A 307 25.49 11.51 5.46
C ARG A 307 25.04 10.89 4.14
N ALA A 308 25.25 9.58 4.01
CA ALA A 308 24.85 8.84 2.84
C ALA A 308 24.22 7.51 3.25
N ILE A 309 23.15 7.12 2.55
CA ILE A 309 22.48 5.84 2.75
C ILE A 309 22.34 5.08 1.44
N GLY A 310 22.39 3.75 1.55
CA GLY A 310 22.11 2.82 0.46
C GLY A 310 20.74 2.18 0.57
N ILE A 311 20.00 2.12 -0.52
CA ILE A 311 18.78 1.31 -0.64
C ILE A 311 19.00 0.36 -1.81
N VAL A 312 19.05 -0.93 -1.52
CA VAL A 312 19.57 -1.95 -2.43
C VAL A 312 18.54 -3.02 -2.70
N CYS A 313 18.39 -3.41 -3.96
CA CYS A 313 17.68 -4.61 -4.37
C CYS A 313 18.56 -5.47 -5.28
N PHE A 314 18.18 -6.72 -5.50
CA PHE A 314 18.91 -7.62 -6.40
C PHE A 314 18.64 -7.27 -7.88
N ASN A 315 17.38 -7.13 -8.25
CA ASN A 315 16.97 -6.99 -9.64
C ASN A 315 16.99 -5.52 -10.09
N ARG A 316 17.76 -5.23 -11.17
CA ARG A 316 17.86 -3.90 -11.76
C ARG A 316 16.49 -3.31 -12.16
N SER A 317 15.60 -4.12 -12.67
CA SER A 317 14.27 -3.65 -13.10
C SER A 317 13.40 -3.13 -11.93
N LEU A 318 13.68 -3.53 -10.68
CA LEU A 318 12.95 -3.02 -9.47
C LEU A 318 13.38 -1.62 -9.05
N VAL A 319 14.55 -1.16 -9.46
CA VAL A 319 15.12 0.13 -9.01
C VAL A 319 14.18 1.31 -9.29
N PRO A 320 13.55 1.46 -10.47
CA PRO A 320 12.62 2.56 -10.72
C PRO A 320 11.39 2.54 -9.78
N MET A 321 10.83 1.37 -9.52
CA MET A 321 9.69 1.20 -8.61
C MET A 321 10.09 1.51 -7.16
N LEU A 322 11.19 0.95 -6.69
CA LEU A 322 11.71 1.18 -5.34
C LEU A 322 12.01 2.66 -5.12
N ARG A 323 12.62 3.34 -6.10
CA ARG A 323 12.84 4.79 -6.08
C ARG A 323 11.53 5.56 -5.99
N GLY A 324 10.52 5.18 -6.77
CA GLY A 324 9.19 5.78 -6.73
C GLY A 324 8.53 5.67 -5.37
N HIS A 325 8.59 4.50 -4.73
CA HIS A 325 8.04 4.30 -3.39
C HIS A 325 8.76 5.12 -2.32
N VAL A 326 10.09 5.12 -2.31
CA VAL A 326 10.88 5.89 -1.33
C VAL A 326 10.66 7.39 -1.52
N GLN A 327 10.69 7.87 -2.77
CA GLN A 327 10.43 9.28 -3.10
C GLN A 327 9.02 9.71 -2.65
N LEU A 328 8.02 8.87 -2.92
CA LEU A 328 6.64 9.13 -2.50
C LEU A 328 6.54 9.22 -0.98
N ALA A 329 7.07 8.21 -0.27
CA ALA A 329 7.06 8.17 1.19
C ALA A 329 7.77 9.39 1.81
N TYR A 330 8.91 9.80 1.24
CA TYR A 330 9.66 10.98 1.69
C TYR A 330 8.91 12.29 1.44
N ARG A 331 8.38 12.49 0.21
CA ARG A 331 7.59 13.68 -0.15
C ARG A 331 6.32 13.83 0.70
N GLN A 332 5.67 12.74 1.03
CA GLN A 332 4.49 12.77 1.91
C GLN A 332 4.81 13.30 3.30
N ARG A 333 6.05 13.11 3.76
CA ARG A 333 6.51 13.50 5.08
C ARG A 333 7.08 14.92 5.11
N THR A 334 7.92 15.26 4.12
CA THR A 334 8.72 16.48 4.09
C THR A 334 8.27 17.49 3.05
N GLN A 335 7.49 17.05 2.05
CA GLN A 335 7.13 17.81 0.83
C GLN A 335 8.33 18.16 -0.07
N GLU A 336 9.48 17.53 0.17
CA GLU A 336 10.73 17.77 -0.55
C GLU A 336 11.14 16.55 -1.38
N ASP A 337 12.10 16.74 -2.25
CA ASP A 337 12.76 15.66 -2.99
C ASP A 337 13.81 14.96 -2.11
N LEU A 338 14.11 13.70 -2.44
CA LEU A 338 15.14 12.93 -1.74
C LEU A 338 16.50 13.65 -1.83
N PRO A 339 17.23 13.75 -0.72
CA PRO A 339 18.60 14.30 -0.71
C PRO A 339 19.55 13.52 -1.63
N SER A 340 20.58 14.20 -2.14
CA SER A 340 21.59 13.62 -3.04
C SER A 340 22.39 12.45 -2.44
N GLY A 341 22.49 12.39 -1.11
CA GLY A 341 23.14 11.29 -0.38
C GLY A 341 22.33 9.98 -0.31
N VAL A 342 21.12 9.93 -0.89
CA VAL A 342 20.30 8.71 -0.94
C VAL A 342 20.57 7.95 -2.23
N HIS A 343 21.25 6.81 -2.11
CA HIS A 343 21.63 5.96 -3.24
C HIS A 343 20.68 4.78 -3.37
N ILE A 344 19.77 4.81 -4.35
CA ILE A 344 18.82 3.73 -4.64
C ILE A 344 19.27 3.00 -5.91
N ASN A 345 19.68 1.71 -5.77
CA ASN A 345 20.18 0.94 -6.91
C ASN A 345 20.14 -0.59 -6.66
N HIS A 346 20.40 -1.40 -7.66
CA HIS A 346 20.82 -2.78 -7.45
C HIS A 346 22.28 -2.83 -6.98
N ILE A 347 22.71 -3.93 -6.37
CA ILE A 347 24.02 -3.98 -5.68
C ILE A 347 25.21 -3.56 -6.58
N ASN A 348 25.29 -4.07 -7.82
CA ASN A 348 26.36 -3.68 -8.75
C ASN A 348 26.23 -2.21 -9.20
N GLY A 349 25.01 -1.69 -9.29
CA GLY A 349 24.74 -0.29 -9.62
C GLY A 349 25.13 0.63 -8.47
N LEU A 350 24.96 0.22 -7.21
CA LEU A 350 25.46 0.94 -6.05
C LEU A 350 26.98 1.05 -6.10
N MET A 351 27.68 -0.08 -6.29
CA MET A 351 29.15 -0.09 -6.41
C MET A 351 29.64 0.79 -7.56
N TYR A 352 29.02 0.65 -8.75
CA TYR A 352 29.35 1.50 -9.90
C TYR A 352 29.22 2.99 -9.58
N ARG A 353 28.15 3.39 -8.90
CA ARG A 353 27.89 4.79 -8.55
C ARG A 353 28.90 5.31 -7.52
N LEU A 354 29.17 4.56 -6.45
CA LEU A 354 30.14 4.94 -5.43
C LEU A 354 31.54 5.12 -6.01
N ILE A 355 31.94 4.30 -7.00
CA ILE A 355 33.21 4.40 -7.70
C ILE A 355 33.20 5.59 -8.68
N LYS A 356 32.16 5.73 -9.50
CA LYS A 356 32.03 6.80 -10.50
C LYS A 356 32.00 8.19 -9.85
N ASP A 357 31.30 8.32 -8.74
CA ASP A 357 31.18 9.58 -7.99
C ASP A 357 32.42 9.84 -7.11
N LYS A 358 33.46 9.00 -7.27
CA LYS A 358 34.74 9.07 -6.54
C LYS A 358 34.60 9.01 -5.01
N LEU A 359 33.52 8.44 -4.52
CA LEU A 359 33.33 8.15 -3.10
C LEU A 359 34.18 6.98 -2.67
N LEU A 360 34.33 5.95 -3.51
CA LEU A 360 35.24 4.83 -3.30
C LEU A 360 36.32 4.82 -4.41
N PRO A 361 37.61 4.89 -4.08
CA PRO A 361 38.72 4.86 -5.04
C PRO A 361 39.06 3.41 -5.45
N LEU A 362 38.03 2.68 -5.92
CA LEU A 362 38.14 1.28 -6.34
C LEU A 362 38.01 1.15 -7.87
N GLU A 363 38.50 0.03 -8.41
CA GLU A 363 38.27 -0.33 -9.80
C GLU A 363 36.93 -1.05 -9.96
N TYR A 364 36.18 -0.68 -11.01
CA TYR A 364 34.91 -1.35 -11.29
C TYR A 364 35.15 -2.75 -11.85
N VAL A 365 34.58 -3.75 -11.15
CA VAL A 365 34.72 -5.16 -11.53
C VAL A 365 33.77 -5.47 -12.70
N LYS A 366 34.34 -5.52 -13.92
CA LYS A 366 33.65 -5.93 -15.14
C LYS A 366 34.13 -7.32 -15.54
N THR A 367 33.42 -8.37 -15.16
CA THR A 367 33.74 -9.71 -15.66
C THR A 367 32.48 -10.40 -16.16
N PRO A 368 32.27 -10.57 -17.48
CA PRO A 368 31.17 -11.36 -18.00
C PRO A 368 31.23 -12.80 -17.46
N GLY A 369 30.08 -13.32 -16.99
CA GLY A 369 29.98 -14.69 -16.51
C GLY A 369 30.37 -14.93 -15.05
N THR A 370 30.76 -13.89 -14.28
CA THR A 370 31.01 -14.01 -12.82
C THR A 370 29.71 -13.99 -12.01
N THR A 371 29.68 -14.78 -10.95
CA THR A 371 28.57 -14.79 -9.97
C THR A 371 28.52 -13.50 -9.14
N GLY A 372 27.44 -13.29 -8.38
CA GLY A 372 27.35 -12.21 -7.38
C GLY A 372 28.46 -12.33 -6.34
N ALA A 373 28.70 -13.55 -5.85
CA ALA A 373 29.74 -13.87 -4.88
C ALA A 373 31.15 -13.51 -5.39
N ASP A 374 31.49 -13.88 -6.63
CA ASP A 374 32.82 -13.59 -7.19
C ASP A 374 33.09 -12.07 -7.27
N ARG A 375 32.10 -11.31 -7.72
CA ARG A 375 32.20 -9.83 -7.76
C ARG A 375 32.31 -9.22 -6.37
N ALA A 376 31.51 -9.70 -5.42
CA ALA A 376 31.56 -9.22 -4.05
C ALA A 376 32.92 -9.49 -3.41
N ASN A 377 33.50 -10.69 -3.61
CA ASN A 377 34.83 -11.03 -3.12
C ASN A 377 35.92 -10.15 -3.74
N ALA A 378 35.84 -9.84 -5.04
CA ALA A 378 36.77 -8.94 -5.68
C ALA A 378 36.70 -7.50 -5.10
N TYR A 379 35.50 -6.99 -4.84
CA TYR A 379 35.36 -5.71 -4.15
C TYR A 379 35.81 -5.75 -2.70
N LEU A 380 35.54 -6.82 -1.95
CA LEU A 380 36.01 -6.98 -0.58
C LEU A 380 37.55 -6.93 -0.47
N ALA A 381 38.26 -7.58 -1.42
CA ALA A 381 39.70 -7.50 -1.48
C ALA A 381 40.22 -6.07 -1.73
N GLN A 382 39.60 -5.34 -2.67
CA GLN A 382 39.95 -3.94 -2.94
C GLN A 382 39.65 -3.01 -1.73
N ILE A 383 38.51 -3.22 -1.07
CA ILE A 383 38.11 -2.44 0.12
C ILE A 383 39.08 -2.71 1.28
N ALA A 384 39.49 -3.95 1.49
CA ALA A 384 40.46 -4.29 2.53
C ALA A 384 41.77 -3.52 2.32
N LYS A 385 42.30 -3.55 1.10
CA LYS A 385 43.52 -2.79 0.72
C LYS A 385 43.32 -1.27 0.96
N PHE A 386 42.20 -0.71 0.50
CA PHE A 386 41.91 0.71 0.69
C PHE A 386 41.80 1.09 2.17
N ALA A 387 41.16 0.25 3.00
CA ALA A 387 41.03 0.49 4.42
C ALA A 387 42.38 0.47 5.15
N ASP A 388 43.32 -0.39 4.69
CA ASP A 388 44.66 -0.47 5.26
C ASP A 388 45.55 0.72 4.82
N GLU A 389 45.46 1.14 3.56
CA GLU A 389 46.27 2.22 2.99
C GLU A 389 45.78 3.63 3.38
N ALA A 390 44.48 3.82 3.58
CA ALA A 390 43.89 5.12 3.86
C ALA A 390 42.69 5.04 4.84
N PRO A 391 42.92 4.65 6.11
CA PRO A 391 41.84 4.34 7.07
C PRO A 391 40.90 5.51 7.39
N GLU A 392 41.41 6.74 7.47
CA GLU A 392 40.59 7.93 7.71
C GLU A 392 39.70 8.24 6.51
N HIS A 393 40.27 8.15 5.29
CA HIS A 393 39.50 8.35 4.06
C HIS A 393 38.44 7.25 3.92
N TYR A 394 38.78 5.98 4.16
CA TYR A 394 37.83 4.89 4.14
C TYR A 394 36.65 5.17 5.11
N SER A 395 36.95 5.54 6.34
CA SER A 395 35.90 5.86 7.33
C SER A 395 34.99 6.99 6.90
N SER A 396 35.53 8.00 6.18
CA SER A 396 34.76 9.17 5.76
C SER A 396 33.77 8.91 4.60
N VAL A 397 33.98 7.82 3.83
CA VAL A 397 33.15 7.49 2.66
C VAL A 397 32.12 6.37 2.93
N LEU A 398 32.10 5.83 4.15
CA LEU A 398 31.16 4.79 4.54
C LEU A 398 29.73 5.35 4.63
N LEU A 399 28.74 4.48 4.34
CA LEU A 399 27.32 4.77 4.42
C LEU A 399 26.83 4.67 5.87
N ASP A 400 25.88 5.50 6.26
CA ASP A 400 25.31 5.51 7.61
C ASP A 400 24.29 4.39 7.81
N ALA A 401 23.57 4.00 6.76
CA ALA A 401 22.62 2.90 6.77
C ALA A 401 22.48 2.26 5.39
N ILE A 402 22.14 0.96 5.37
CA ILE A 402 21.74 0.26 4.15
C ILE A 402 20.41 -0.46 4.40
N PHE A 403 19.47 -0.30 3.46
CA PHE A 403 18.21 -1.02 3.39
C PHE A 403 18.26 -1.99 2.20
N VAL A 404 17.95 -3.25 2.44
CA VAL A 404 17.99 -4.31 1.44
C VAL A 404 16.58 -4.84 1.18
N ASP A 405 16.11 -4.74 -0.04
CA ASP A 405 14.88 -5.37 -0.50
C ASP A 405 15.18 -6.70 -1.19
N GLU A 406 14.28 -7.67 -1.05
CA GLU A 406 14.44 -9.04 -1.60
C GLU A 406 15.78 -9.68 -1.21
N GLY A 407 16.14 -9.59 0.07
CA GLY A 407 17.42 -10.08 0.60
C GLY A 407 17.69 -11.58 0.36
N GLN A 408 16.66 -12.40 0.13
CA GLN A 408 16.80 -13.82 -0.22
C GLN A 408 17.51 -14.05 -1.58
N ASP A 409 17.63 -13.01 -2.40
CA ASP A 409 18.29 -13.08 -3.70
C ASP A 409 19.78 -12.75 -3.64
N LEU A 410 20.26 -12.21 -2.50
CA LEU A 410 21.69 -11.90 -2.31
C LEU A 410 22.48 -13.10 -1.82
N GLU A 411 23.73 -13.19 -2.28
CA GLU A 411 24.72 -14.14 -1.79
C GLU A 411 25.32 -13.68 -0.46
N VAL A 412 25.89 -14.60 0.31
CA VAL A 412 26.52 -14.32 1.63
C VAL A 412 27.64 -13.26 1.48
N GLU A 413 28.43 -13.36 0.44
CA GLU A 413 29.52 -12.44 0.10
C GLU A 413 29.01 -11.04 -0.24
N GLU A 414 27.82 -10.92 -0.84
CA GLU A 414 27.18 -9.64 -1.10
C GLU A 414 26.73 -8.95 0.19
N PHE A 415 26.23 -9.71 1.18
CA PHE A 415 25.96 -9.16 2.52
C PHE A 415 27.24 -8.73 3.24
N ALA A 416 28.32 -9.52 3.13
CA ALA A 416 29.63 -9.16 3.68
C ALA A 416 30.14 -7.85 3.07
N LEU A 417 29.97 -7.67 1.75
CA LEU A 417 30.29 -6.43 1.04
C LEU A 417 29.47 -5.24 1.57
N LEU A 418 28.15 -5.39 1.70
CA LEU A 418 27.29 -4.32 2.23
C LEU A 418 27.69 -3.93 3.67
N LEU A 419 28.04 -4.91 4.49
CA LEU A 419 28.52 -4.64 5.85
C LEU A 419 29.86 -3.88 5.85
N ARG A 420 30.75 -4.11 4.87
CA ARG A 420 32.00 -3.35 4.74
C ARG A 420 31.77 -1.90 4.33
N LEU A 421 30.66 -1.60 3.65
CA LEU A 421 30.30 -0.24 3.26
C LEU A 421 29.63 0.57 4.37
N LEU A 422 29.32 -0.01 5.54
CA LEU A 422 28.59 0.64 6.62
C LEU A 422 29.52 1.17 7.72
N LYS A 423 29.24 2.38 8.19
CA LYS A 423 29.79 2.95 9.43
C LYS A 423 29.25 2.18 10.65
N PRO A 424 30.06 1.96 11.66
CA PRO A 424 29.55 1.58 12.97
C PRO A 424 28.80 2.76 13.61
N ASP A 425 27.67 2.47 14.25
CA ASP A 425 26.93 3.45 15.02
C ASP A 425 27.78 3.88 16.24
N PRO A 426 27.91 5.18 16.53
CA PRO A 426 28.81 5.67 17.59
C PRO A 426 28.37 5.26 18.99
N VAL A 427 27.11 4.90 19.21
CA VAL A 427 26.56 4.54 20.52
C VAL A 427 26.63 3.03 20.74
N THR A 428 26.23 2.25 19.74
CA THR A 428 26.13 0.77 19.87
C THR A 428 27.37 0.04 19.38
N GLY A 429 28.17 0.67 18.51
CA GLY A 429 29.28 0.05 17.79
C GLY A 429 28.84 -0.91 16.67
N GLU A 430 27.54 -1.12 16.50
CA GLU A 430 26.97 -2.00 15.47
C GLU A 430 26.58 -1.22 14.21
N LYS A 431 26.25 -1.92 13.14
CA LYS A 431 25.96 -1.32 11.82
C LYS A 431 24.47 -1.30 11.53
N THR A 432 23.98 -0.20 10.97
CA THR A 432 22.56 -0.06 10.58
C THR A 432 22.32 -0.73 9.23
N LEU A 433 21.94 -2.01 9.27
CA LEU A 433 21.54 -2.80 8.09
C LEU A 433 20.14 -3.34 8.30
N VAL A 434 19.20 -2.94 7.43
CA VAL A 434 17.81 -3.41 7.47
C VAL A 434 17.56 -4.31 6.27
N ILE A 435 17.22 -5.57 6.51
CA ILE A 435 17.06 -6.58 5.48
C ILE A 435 15.60 -7.01 5.44
N PHE A 436 14.95 -6.85 4.29
CA PHE A 436 13.65 -7.42 4.00
C PHE A 436 13.82 -8.73 3.25
N TYR A 437 13.21 -9.79 3.78
CA TYR A 437 13.47 -11.16 3.39
C TYR A 437 12.17 -11.94 3.18
N ASP A 438 12.05 -12.68 2.07
CA ASP A 438 10.88 -13.51 1.79
C ASP A 438 11.12 -14.95 2.25
N ASP A 439 10.39 -15.38 3.29
CA ASP A 439 10.51 -16.73 3.84
C ASP A 439 10.00 -17.81 2.88
N ALA A 440 8.95 -17.51 2.11
CA ALA A 440 8.36 -18.47 1.18
C ALA A 440 9.25 -18.70 -0.05
N GLN A 441 9.94 -17.66 -0.53
CA GLN A 441 10.89 -17.79 -1.64
C GLN A 441 12.19 -18.46 -1.21
N ASN A 442 12.49 -18.53 0.08
CA ASN A 442 13.64 -19.25 0.61
C ASN A 442 13.44 -20.79 0.66
N LEU A 443 12.27 -21.28 0.27
CA LEU A 443 12.06 -22.72 0.04
C LEU A 443 12.97 -23.27 -1.08
N TYR A 444 13.70 -22.40 -1.80
CA TYR A 444 14.56 -22.75 -2.93
C TYR A 444 16.04 -22.67 -2.61
N ALA A 445 16.66 -23.77 -2.54
CA ALA A 445 18.07 -24.13 -2.79
C ALA A 445 19.21 -23.15 -2.50
N ARG A 446 19.01 -21.86 -2.25
CA ARG A 446 20.06 -20.97 -1.77
C ARG A 446 20.27 -21.21 -0.29
N LYS A 447 21.52 -21.37 0.14
CA LYS A 447 21.86 -21.47 1.57
C LYS A 447 21.40 -20.18 2.24
N ARG A 448 20.46 -20.30 3.18
CA ARG A 448 20.09 -19.18 4.05
C ARG A 448 21.36 -18.64 4.70
N PRO A 449 21.63 -17.33 4.66
CA PRO A 449 22.77 -16.79 5.38
C PRO A 449 22.68 -17.17 6.86
N VAL A 450 23.72 -17.75 7.40
CA VAL A 450 23.83 -17.87 8.85
C VAL A 450 24.22 -16.50 9.36
N TRP A 451 23.23 -15.72 9.78
CA TRP A 451 23.38 -14.30 10.16
C TRP A 451 24.49 -14.11 11.18
N LYS A 452 24.66 -15.07 12.10
CA LYS A 452 25.71 -15.07 13.11
C LYS A 452 27.11 -15.08 12.51
N ASP A 453 27.32 -15.79 11.40
CA ASP A 453 28.64 -15.86 10.72
C ASP A 453 28.99 -14.53 10.06
N LEU A 454 27.97 -13.72 9.73
CA LEU A 454 28.11 -12.34 9.24
C LEU A 454 28.23 -11.30 10.37
N GLY A 455 28.25 -11.74 11.64
CA GLY A 455 28.23 -10.84 12.80
C GLY A 455 26.88 -10.17 13.06
N ILE A 456 25.80 -10.69 12.46
CA ILE A 456 24.44 -10.17 12.61
C ILE A 456 23.71 -11.03 13.67
N ASP A 457 23.53 -10.47 14.87
CA ASP A 457 22.74 -11.11 15.91
C ASP A 457 21.25 -10.75 15.78
N VAL A 458 20.49 -11.61 15.11
CA VAL A 458 19.03 -11.42 14.90
C VAL A 458 18.18 -11.94 16.06
N GLN A 459 18.77 -12.64 17.03
CA GLN A 459 18.04 -13.23 18.16
C GLN A 459 17.85 -12.24 19.32
N ARG A 460 18.64 -11.19 19.36
CA ARG A 460 18.64 -10.21 20.45
C ARG A 460 17.58 -9.15 20.27
N GLY A 461 16.65 -9.06 21.20
CA GLY A 461 15.65 -7.98 21.24
C GLY A 461 14.75 -7.91 19.99
N ASP A 462 14.55 -6.71 19.45
CA ASP A 462 13.61 -6.40 18.37
C ASP A 462 14.25 -6.45 16.96
N ARG A 463 15.23 -7.34 16.76
CA ARG A 463 16.04 -7.41 15.55
C ARG A 463 15.47 -8.32 14.46
N SER A 464 14.57 -9.22 14.82
CA SER A 464 13.82 -10.05 13.87
C SER A 464 12.34 -9.82 14.02
N ARG A 465 11.67 -9.52 12.93
CA ARG A 465 10.21 -9.34 12.86
C ARG A 465 9.64 -10.14 11.70
N VAL A 466 8.41 -10.59 11.86
CA VAL A 466 7.68 -11.33 10.83
C VAL A 466 6.42 -10.56 10.46
N MET A 467 6.25 -10.30 9.17
CA MET A 467 5.00 -9.81 8.58
C MET A 467 4.09 -11.01 8.34
N LYS A 468 3.06 -11.16 9.15
CA LYS A 468 2.20 -12.34 9.14
C LYS A 468 1.11 -12.29 8.10
N GLU A 469 0.66 -11.09 7.73
CA GLU A 469 -0.47 -10.91 6.83
C GLU A 469 -0.01 -10.71 5.38
N GLY A 470 -0.60 -11.48 4.47
CA GLY A 470 -0.48 -11.29 3.02
C GLY A 470 -1.70 -10.54 2.50
N PHE A 471 -1.49 -9.29 2.06
CA PHE A 471 -2.61 -8.40 1.70
C PHE A 471 -2.89 -8.32 0.21
N ARG A 472 -2.00 -8.85 -0.63
CA ARG A 472 -2.04 -8.59 -2.06
C ARG A 472 -2.69 -9.69 -2.87
N ASN A 473 -2.40 -10.94 -2.56
CA ASN A 473 -2.88 -12.08 -3.31
C ASN A 473 -4.17 -12.64 -2.70
N THR A 474 -5.05 -13.18 -3.53
CA THR A 474 -6.19 -13.95 -3.05
C THR A 474 -5.75 -15.32 -2.54
N LYS A 475 -6.52 -15.87 -1.61
CA LYS A 475 -6.26 -17.15 -0.96
C LYS A 475 -6.11 -18.27 -1.98
N GLU A 476 -7.00 -18.32 -2.95
CA GLU A 476 -7.06 -19.33 -4.01
C GLU A 476 -5.79 -19.38 -4.86
N ILE A 477 -5.21 -18.21 -5.16
CA ILE A 477 -3.96 -18.10 -5.92
C ILE A 477 -2.79 -18.63 -5.09
N VAL A 478 -2.69 -18.19 -3.84
CA VAL A 478 -1.55 -18.57 -2.98
C VAL A 478 -1.61 -20.05 -2.63
N GLU A 479 -2.78 -20.60 -2.32
CA GLU A 479 -2.94 -22.02 -2.01
C GLU A 479 -2.56 -22.91 -3.20
N LEU A 480 -3.03 -22.58 -4.40
CA LEU A 480 -2.63 -23.33 -5.60
C LEU A 480 -1.13 -23.25 -5.84
N ALA A 481 -0.56 -22.05 -5.80
CA ALA A 481 0.87 -21.84 -6.02
C ALA A 481 1.73 -22.58 -4.99
N PHE A 482 1.33 -22.55 -3.70
CA PHE A 482 2.03 -23.20 -2.61
C PHE A 482 1.99 -24.73 -2.71
N ASN A 483 0.85 -25.30 -3.08
CA ASN A 483 0.71 -26.73 -3.27
C ASN A 483 1.48 -27.24 -4.51
N ILE A 484 1.54 -26.48 -5.61
CA ILE A 484 2.44 -26.78 -6.75
C ILE A 484 3.88 -26.78 -6.29
N LEU A 485 4.25 -25.80 -5.48
CA LEU A 485 5.57 -25.66 -4.94
C LEU A 485 6.00 -26.88 -4.13
N LEU A 486 5.15 -27.33 -3.22
CA LEU A 486 5.38 -28.50 -2.38
C LEU A 486 5.18 -29.82 -3.12
N GLY A 487 4.71 -29.79 -4.38
CA GLY A 487 4.48 -30.99 -5.19
C GLY A 487 3.42 -31.91 -4.64
N THR A 488 2.40 -31.38 -3.95
CA THR A 488 1.32 -32.19 -3.34
C THR A 488 0.53 -33.01 -4.38
N ALA A 489 0.49 -32.54 -5.65
CA ALA A 489 -0.13 -33.24 -6.77
C ALA A 489 0.87 -33.89 -7.73
N SER A 490 2.16 -33.93 -7.34
CA SER A 490 3.23 -34.50 -8.19
C SER A 490 3.02 -36.01 -8.43
N ALA A 491 3.19 -36.43 -9.69
CA ALA A 491 3.21 -37.84 -10.05
C ALA A 491 4.54 -38.50 -9.63
N ASP A 492 5.58 -37.76 -9.39
CA ASP A 492 6.92 -38.22 -9.00
C ASP A 492 7.39 -37.50 -7.72
N PRO A 493 7.12 -38.07 -6.55
CA PRO A 493 7.56 -37.46 -5.27
C PRO A 493 9.08 -37.32 -5.13
N THR A 494 9.89 -38.05 -5.91
CA THR A 494 11.36 -37.94 -5.85
C THR A 494 11.87 -36.61 -6.39
N LYS A 495 11.09 -35.95 -7.22
CA LYS A 495 11.36 -34.60 -7.76
C LYS A 495 11.02 -33.47 -6.80
N VAL A 496 10.43 -33.81 -5.67
CA VAL A 496 10.09 -32.83 -4.60
C VAL A 496 11.20 -32.85 -3.55
N GLN A 497 11.84 -31.72 -3.32
CA GLN A 497 12.93 -31.67 -2.33
C GLN A 497 12.41 -31.82 -0.89
N THR A 498 12.99 -32.77 -0.16
CA THR A 498 12.75 -32.97 1.30
C THR A 498 13.10 -31.75 2.17
N ARG A 499 13.97 -30.84 1.68
CA ARG A 499 14.30 -29.59 2.37
C ARG A 499 13.15 -28.57 2.46
N ALA A 500 12.19 -28.63 1.56
CA ALA A 500 10.97 -27.83 1.67
C ALA A 500 10.17 -28.15 2.94
N PHE A 501 10.23 -29.37 3.44
CA PHE A 501 9.47 -29.81 4.61
C PHE A 501 9.96 -29.24 5.94
N SER A 502 11.25 -28.92 6.11
CA SER A 502 11.73 -28.29 7.35
C SER A 502 11.22 -26.84 7.51
N ASN A 503 11.09 -26.13 6.38
CA ASN A 503 10.57 -24.76 6.38
C ASN A 503 9.05 -24.74 6.51
N VAL A 504 8.34 -25.77 6.01
CA VAL A 504 6.89 -25.94 6.21
C VAL A 504 6.56 -26.15 7.70
N ALA A 505 7.42 -26.85 8.45
CA ALA A 505 7.24 -26.99 9.89
C ALA A 505 7.28 -25.63 10.60
N GLU A 506 8.23 -24.74 10.25
CA GLU A 506 8.28 -23.38 10.78
C GLU A 506 7.00 -22.57 10.44
N LEU A 507 6.46 -22.73 9.23
CA LEU A 507 5.23 -22.05 8.81
C LEU A 507 3.99 -22.60 9.55
N LYS A 508 3.96 -23.92 9.84
CA LYS A 508 2.91 -24.53 10.68
C LYS A 508 3.00 -24.06 12.13
N GLU A 509 4.20 -24.01 12.71
CA GLU A 509 4.43 -23.49 14.07
C GLU A 509 4.04 -22.01 14.20
N ALA A 510 4.18 -21.24 13.12
CA ALA A 510 3.76 -19.84 13.05
C ALA A 510 2.27 -19.64 12.75
N ASP A 511 1.49 -20.73 12.59
CA ASP A 511 0.07 -20.76 12.22
C ASP A 511 -0.23 -20.09 10.85
N LEU A 512 0.75 -20.11 9.96
CA LEU A 512 0.61 -19.53 8.62
C LEU A 512 0.05 -20.51 7.60
N VAL A 513 0.21 -21.82 7.83
CA VAL A 513 -0.32 -22.88 6.97
C VAL A 513 -0.86 -24.06 7.79
N GLU A 514 -1.90 -24.68 7.27
CA GLU A 514 -2.53 -25.90 7.82
C GLU A 514 -2.53 -27.00 6.78
N GLU A 515 -2.22 -28.24 7.17
CA GLU A 515 -2.29 -29.39 6.28
C GLU A 515 -3.59 -30.16 6.48
N VAL A 516 -4.38 -30.27 5.43
CA VAL A 516 -5.64 -31.04 5.41
C VAL A 516 -5.57 -32.08 4.30
N LYS A 517 -5.51 -33.37 4.66
CA LYS A 517 -5.47 -34.51 3.71
C LYS A 517 -4.38 -34.41 2.62
N GLY A 518 -3.21 -33.92 2.99
CA GLY A 518 -2.06 -33.75 2.07
C GLY A 518 -2.13 -32.49 1.18
N TYR A 519 -3.11 -31.63 1.40
CA TYR A 519 -3.24 -30.32 0.80
C TYR A 519 -2.94 -29.25 1.88
N TYR A 520 -2.27 -28.17 1.49
CA TYR A 520 -1.93 -27.07 2.40
C TYR A 520 -2.86 -25.89 2.19
N LEU A 521 -3.59 -25.53 3.24
CA LEU A 521 -4.36 -24.30 3.34
C LEU A 521 -3.47 -23.18 3.88
N VAL A 522 -3.69 -21.95 3.43
CA VAL A 522 -2.96 -20.77 3.91
C VAL A 522 -3.84 -19.92 4.82
N ASN A 523 -3.27 -19.45 5.94
CA ASN A 523 -3.97 -18.66 6.96
C ASN A 523 -3.52 -17.19 6.99
N PHE A 524 -2.57 -16.79 6.13
CA PHE A 524 -2.01 -15.44 6.13
C PHE A 524 -2.69 -14.46 5.17
N THR A 525 -3.75 -14.87 4.49
CA THR A 525 -4.58 -13.98 3.66
C THR A 525 -6.06 -14.33 3.79
N GLU A 526 -6.87 -13.31 4.03
CA GLU A 526 -8.33 -13.44 4.08
C GLU A 526 -8.99 -12.99 2.77
N ARG A 527 -8.21 -12.41 1.85
CA ARG A 527 -8.71 -11.93 0.57
C ARG A 527 -9.07 -13.10 -0.33
N THR A 528 -10.32 -13.20 -0.71
CA THR A 528 -10.85 -14.24 -1.63
C THR A 528 -11.33 -13.61 -2.93
N PHE A 529 -11.22 -14.37 -4.01
CA PHE A 529 -11.78 -14.04 -5.31
C PHE A 529 -12.00 -15.32 -6.13
N ASP A 530 -12.22 -15.17 -7.43
CA ASP A 530 -12.37 -16.32 -8.33
C ASP A 530 -11.14 -17.23 -8.31
N LYS A 531 -11.36 -18.53 -8.41
CA LYS A 531 -10.29 -19.53 -8.53
C LYS A 531 -9.41 -19.23 -9.75
N PRO A 532 -8.11 -19.57 -9.70
CA PRO A 532 -7.25 -19.53 -10.88
C PRO A 532 -7.85 -20.31 -12.05
N VAL A 533 -7.83 -19.72 -13.24
CA VAL A 533 -8.31 -20.38 -14.46
C VAL A 533 -7.20 -21.23 -15.04
N VAL A 534 -7.36 -22.55 -15.04
CA VAL A 534 -6.39 -23.47 -15.65
C VAL A 534 -6.95 -23.95 -17.00
N LYS A 535 -6.14 -23.85 -18.07
CA LYS A 535 -6.60 -24.18 -19.41
C LYS A 535 -5.54 -24.85 -20.27
N GLU A 536 -5.89 -25.98 -20.84
CA GLU A 536 -5.07 -26.79 -21.72
C GLU A 536 -5.46 -26.59 -23.19
N PHE A 537 -4.46 -26.61 -24.07
CA PHE A 537 -4.62 -26.44 -25.53
C PHE A 537 -3.94 -27.54 -26.31
N ARG A 538 -4.36 -27.75 -27.54
CA ARG A 538 -3.77 -28.75 -28.47
C ARG A 538 -2.53 -28.21 -29.17
N SER A 539 -2.46 -26.90 -29.38
CA SER A 539 -1.34 -26.25 -30.04
C SER A 539 -0.99 -24.92 -29.41
N ARG A 540 0.25 -24.47 -29.59
CA ARG A 540 0.76 -23.20 -29.11
C ARG A 540 0.07 -22.00 -29.79
N GLU A 541 -0.35 -22.18 -31.02
CA GLU A 541 -1.09 -21.18 -31.79
C GLU A 541 -2.50 -20.98 -31.21
N GLU A 542 -3.19 -22.08 -30.87
CA GLU A 542 -4.48 -22.03 -30.21
C GLU A 542 -4.39 -21.34 -28.84
N GLU A 543 -3.39 -21.69 -28.02
CA GLU A 543 -3.13 -21.05 -26.73
C GLU A 543 -2.93 -19.53 -26.87
N ARG A 544 -2.01 -19.09 -27.75
CA ARG A 544 -1.72 -17.65 -27.96
C ARG A 544 -2.94 -16.91 -28.51
N SER A 545 -3.72 -17.57 -29.37
CA SER A 545 -4.95 -17.01 -29.93
C SER A 545 -5.99 -16.79 -28.83
N TRP A 546 -6.14 -17.76 -27.92
CA TRP A 546 -7.05 -17.67 -26.78
C TRP A 546 -6.60 -16.57 -25.79
N ILE A 547 -5.31 -16.54 -25.41
CA ILE A 547 -4.76 -15.48 -24.54
C ILE A 547 -5.08 -14.11 -25.13
N SER A 548 -4.87 -13.93 -26.44
CA SER A 548 -5.14 -12.65 -27.11
C SER A 548 -6.64 -12.28 -27.03
N ALA A 549 -7.53 -13.25 -27.26
CA ALA A 549 -8.97 -13.01 -27.18
C ALA A 549 -9.41 -12.68 -25.72
N GLU A 550 -8.85 -13.36 -24.74
CA GLU A 550 -9.16 -13.13 -23.33
C GLU A 550 -8.67 -11.75 -22.86
N VAL A 551 -7.46 -11.33 -23.25
CA VAL A 551 -6.98 -9.98 -22.95
C VAL A 551 -7.87 -8.91 -23.59
N ILE A 552 -8.34 -9.11 -24.84
CA ILE A 552 -9.32 -8.21 -25.47
C ILE A 552 -10.61 -8.16 -24.65
N ARG A 553 -11.15 -9.30 -24.24
CA ARG A 553 -12.36 -9.39 -23.40
C ARG A 553 -12.18 -8.64 -22.08
N LEU A 554 -11.06 -8.87 -21.39
CA LEU A 554 -10.74 -8.16 -20.15
C LEU A 554 -10.69 -6.66 -20.31
N VAL A 555 -10.09 -6.16 -21.40
CA VAL A 555 -9.95 -4.72 -21.63
C VAL A 555 -11.26 -4.08 -22.13
N THR A 556 -12.00 -4.74 -23.00
CA THR A 556 -13.17 -4.15 -23.67
C THR A 556 -14.48 -4.39 -22.93
N VAL A 557 -14.70 -5.60 -22.44
CA VAL A 557 -15.94 -6.01 -21.75
C VAL A 557 -15.83 -5.77 -20.25
N GLU A 558 -14.77 -6.29 -19.62
CA GLU A 558 -14.55 -6.16 -18.18
C GLU A 558 -13.96 -4.80 -17.78
N GLN A 559 -13.66 -3.93 -18.74
CA GLN A 559 -13.12 -2.59 -18.53
C GLN A 559 -11.81 -2.54 -17.71
N VAL A 560 -11.04 -3.61 -17.76
CA VAL A 560 -9.72 -3.70 -17.11
C VAL A 560 -8.73 -2.80 -17.86
N ARG A 561 -7.95 -2.02 -17.13
CA ARG A 561 -6.91 -1.20 -17.71
C ARG A 561 -5.73 -2.08 -18.17
N PRO A 562 -5.15 -1.84 -19.37
CA PRO A 562 -4.04 -2.65 -19.89
C PRO A 562 -2.87 -2.81 -18.93
N GLU A 563 -2.51 -1.76 -18.20
CA GLU A 563 -1.42 -1.78 -17.22
C GLU A 563 -1.66 -2.67 -15.99
N HIS A 564 -2.87 -3.17 -15.78
CA HIS A 564 -3.18 -4.15 -14.74
C HIS A 564 -2.98 -5.60 -15.18
N ILE A 565 -2.61 -5.82 -16.45
CA ILE A 565 -2.45 -7.14 -17.04
C ILE A 565 -0.98 -7.43 -17.30
N LEU A 566 -0.48 -8.50 -16.69
CA LEU A 566 0.88 -9.02 -16.85
C LEU A 566 0.83 -10.41 -17.48
N MET A 567 1.50 -10.59 -18.61
CA MET A 567 1.68 -11.89 -19.25
C MET A 567 3.09 -12.41 -18.98
N LEU A 568 3.17 -13.62 -18.43
CA LEU A 568 4.44 -14.27 -18.07
C LEU A 568 4.68 -15.48 -18.95
N CYS A 569 5.87 -15.54 -19.51
CA CYS A 569 6.34 -16.68 -20.29
C CYS A 569 7.63 -17.25 -19.69
N PRO A 570 7.92 -18.55 -19.86
CA PRO A 570 9.13 -19.17 -19.33
C PRO A 570 10.41 -18.70 -20.03
N THR A 571 10.33 -18.25 -21.28
CA THR A 571 11.50 -17.82 -22.07
C THR A 571 11.24 -16.51 -22.83
N ILE A 572 12.32 -15.80 -23.18
CA ILE A 572 12.26 -14.59 -24.02
C ILE A 572 11.65 -14.90 -25.40
N GLU A 573 11.93 -16.08 -25.96
CA GLU A 573 11.39 -16.48 -27.25
C GLU A 573 9.86 -16.61 -27.21
N GLU A 574 9.31 -17.23 -26.15
CA GLU A 574 7.85 -17.29 -25.95
C GLU A 574 7.24 -15.90 -25.77
N CYS A 575 7.92 -14.98 -25.08
CA CYS A 575 7.48 -13.59 -24.95
C CYS A 575 7.35 -12.93 -26.34
N LYS A 576 8.37 -13.05 -27.20
CA LYS A 576 8.38 -12.45 -28.54
C LYS A 576 7.29 -13.03 -29.44
N GLN A 577 7.09 -14.34 -29.37
CA GLN A 577 6.08 -15.02 -30.18
C GLN A 577 4.66 -14.66 -29.71
N LEU A 578 4.41 -14.55 -28.42
CA LEU A 578 3.14 -14.08 -27.86
C LEU A 578 2.87 -12.64 -28.28
N GLU A 579 3.86 -11.74 -28.14
CA GLU A 579 3.76 -10.34 -28.55
C GLU A 579 3.42 -10.20 -30.03
N SER A 580 4.06 -10.99 -30.90
CA SER A 580 3.81 -10.96 -32.34
C SER A 580 2.34 -11.26 -32.69
N VAL A 581 1.78 -12.31 -32.06
CA VAL A 581 0.35 -12.68 -32.26
C VAL A 581 -0.57 -11.60 -31.71
N MET A 582 -0.27 -11.08 -30.53
CA MET A 582 -1.09 -10.07 -29.87
C MET A 582 -1.05 -8.73 -30.61
N SER A 583 0.11 -8.29 -31.09
CA SER A 583 0.28 -7.03 -31.81
C SER A 583 -0.65 -6.90 -33.01
N SER A 584 -0.88 -8.00 -33.74
CA SER A 584 -1.80 -8.00 -34.88
C SER A 584 -3.26 -7.82 -34.46
N LYS A 585 -3.69 -8.45 -33.34
CA LYS A 585 -5.06 -8.44 -32.85
C LYS A 585 -5.38 -7.16 -32.05
N MET A 586 -4.41 -6.59 -31.33
CA MET A 586 -4.60 -5.38 -30.50
C MET A 586 -4.74 -4.08 -31.30
N ARG A 587 -4.41 -4.07 -32.60
CA ARG A 587 -4.61 -2.88 -33.46
C ARG A 587 -6.04 -2.34 -33.47
N GLN A 588 -7.01 -3.21 -33.19
CA GLN A 588 -8.43 -2.85 -33.14
C GLN A 588 -8.93 -2.53 -31.72
N THR A 589 -8.03 -2.48 -30.72
CA THR A 589 -8.36 -2.22 -29.31
C THR A 589 -7.74 -0.88 -28.90
N PRO A 590 -8.47 0.24 -29.05
CA PRO A 590 -7.90 1.60 -28.83
C PRO A 590 -7.41 1.85 -27.41
N GLN A 591 -7.86 1.05 -26.44
CA GLN A 591 -7.42 1.14 -25.04
C GLN A 591 -5.97 0.68 -24.86
N VAL A 592 -5.43 -0.16 -25.77
CA VAL A 592 -4.07 -0.68 -25.72
C VAL A 592 -3.16 0.19 -26.59
N LYS A 593 -2.28 0.96 -25.95
CA LYS A 593 -1.31 1.84 -26.62
C LYS A 593 -0.07 1.11 -27.09
N GLY A 594 0.27 -0.03 -26.47
CA GLY A 594 1.47 -0.81 -26.77
C GLY A 594 1.82 -1.84 -25.72
N PHE A 595 3.07 -2.32 -25.76
CA PHE A 595 3.61 -3.32 -24.85
C PHE A 595 4.79 -2.78 -24.07
N ARG A 596 4.94 -3.24 -22.81
CA ARG A 596 6.14 -3.11 -21.98
C ARG A 596 6.85 -4.46 -21.92
N ARG A 597 8.18 -4.43 -22.08
CA ARG A 597 9.03 -5.62 -22.24
C ARG A 597 10.23 -5.58 -21.31
N PRO A 598 10.04 -5.81 -20.00
CA PRO A 598 11.11 -5.70 -19.01
C PRO A 598 12.32 -6.62 -19.24
N TYR A 599 12.21 -7.59 -20.16
CA TYR A 599 13.30 -8.46 -20.57
C TYR A 599 14.22 -7.82 -21.64
N VAL A 600 13.84 -6.66 -22.19
CA VAL A 600 14.64 -5.88 -23.14
C VAL A 600 15.50 -4.89 -22.35
N ASP A 601 16.81 -4.84 -22.63
CA ASP A 601 17.76 -4.06 -21.81
C ASP A 601 17.45 -2.56 -21.78
N GLU A 602 16.99 -1.98 -22.87
CA GLU A 602 16.62 -0.57 -23.00
C GLU A 602 15.36 -0.21 -22.17
N GLU A 603 14.55 -1.21 -21.84
CA GLU A 603 13.31 -1.01 -21.08
C GLU A 603 13.45 -1.33 -19.58
N LYS A 604 14.57 -1.96 -19.15
CA LYS A 604 14.78 -2.37 -17.74
C LYS A 604 14.83 -1.20 -16.75
N ASP A 605 15.27 -0.03 -17.19
CA ASP A 605 15.37 1.16 -16.32
C ASP A 605 14.09 2.01 -16.32
N GLN A 606 13.02 1.53 -16.95
CA GLN A 606 11.73 2.21 -17.01
C GLN A 606 10.71 1.51 -16.11
N LEU A 607 9.65 2.23 -15.75
CA LEU A 607 8.51 1.63 -15.02
C LEU A 607 7.91 0.49 -15.86
N ILE A 608 7.74 -0.68 -15.24
CA ILE A 608 7.15 -1.86 -15.89
C ILE A 608 5.69 -1.59 -16.29
N PHE A 609 4.92 -0.97 -15.39
CA PHE A 609 3.52 -0.63 -15.66
C PHE A 609 3.43 0.82 -16.16
N GLN A 610 2.93 0.97 -17.38
CA GLN A 610 2.73 2.25 -18.03
C GLN A 610 1.29 2.36 -18.52
N ASP A 611 0.66 3.51 -18.30
CA ASP A 611 -0.75 3.75 -18.66
C ASP A 611 -1.07 3.36 -20.10
N GLY A 612 -2.06 2.47 -20.25
CA GLY A 612 -2.51 1.94 -21.53
C GLY A 612 -1.59 0.90 -22.18
N HIS A 613 -0.56 0.40 -21.49
CA HIS A 613 0.35 -0.62 -22.01
C HIS A 613 0.15 -1.96 -21.33
N LEU A 614 0.10 -3.03 -22.13
CA LEU A 614 0.17 -4.41 -21.66
C LEU A 614 1.61 -4.77 -21.32
N THR A 615 1.84 -5.58 -20.28
CA THR A 615 3.18 -6.05 -19.94
C THR A 615 3.37 -7.51 -20.32
N ILE A 616 4.42 -7.79 -21.09
CA ILE A 616 4.88 -9.16 -21.43
C ILE A 616 6.29 -9.33 -20.85
N SER A 617 6.52 -10.38 -20.05
CA SER A 617 7.79 -10.57 -19.36
C SER A 617 8.12 -12.03 -19.15
N THR A 618 9.40 -12.29 -18.85
CA THR A 618 9.79 -13.56 -18.22
C THR A 618 9.61 -13.48 -16.71
N THR A 619 9.49 -14.62 -16.05
CA THR A 619 9.40 -14.70 -14.58
C THR A 619 10.53 -13.93 -13.89
N ASN A 620 11.77 -14.12 -14.37
CA ASN A 620 12.95 -13.47 -13.77
C ASN A 620 12.93 -11.94 -13.92
N SER A 621 12.48 -11.45 -15.07
CA SER A 621 12.42 -10.00 -15.32
C SER A 621 11.23 -9.33 -14.63
N ALA A 622 10.16 -10.08 -14.33
CA ALA A 622 8.98 -9.60 -13.60
C ALA A 622 9.07 -9.84 -12.08
N LYS A 623 10.15 -10.45 -11.59
CA LYS A 623 10.30 -10.72 -10.16
C LYS A 623 10.22 -9.41 -9.36
N GLY A 624 9.39 -9.39 -8.31
CA GLY A 624 9.12 -8.22 -7.47
C GLY A 624 8.01 -7.28 -7.99
N TYR A 625 7.43 -7.56 -9.16
CA TYR A 625 6.29 -6.81 -9.71
C TYR A 625 4.99 -7.61 -9.58
N ASP A 626 3.95 -6.99 -9.04
CA ASP A 626 2.64 -7.61 -8.89
C ASP A 626 1.63 -6.88 -9.79
N ALA A 627 0.79 -7.65 -10.49
CA ALA A 627 -0.31 -7.15 -11.32
C ALA A 627 -1.66 -7.62 -10.78
N GLN A 628 -2.73 -6.92 -11.10
CA GLN A 628 -4.06 -7.35 -10.73
C GLN A 628 -4.43 -8.67 -11.41
N ILE A 629 -4.06 -8.80 -12.67
CA ILE A 629 -4.31 -10.01 -13.48
C ILE A 629 -3.00 -10.51 -14.06
N VAL A 630 -2.72 -11.80 -13.89
CA VAL A 630 -1.57 -12.47 -14.52
C VAL A 630 -2.04 -13.60 -15.41
N LEU A 631 -1.48 -13.67 -16.62
CA LEU A 631 -1.64 -14.78 -17.55
C LEU A 631 -0.29 -15.48 -17.70
N MET A 632 -0.16 -16.70 -17.19
CA MET A 632 1.01 -17.55 -17.36
C MET A 632 0.83 -18.38 -18.65
N ALA A 633 1.65 -18.11 -19.66
CA ALA A 633 1.66 -18.82 -20.93
C ALA A 633 2.75 -19.89 -20.97
N ALA A 634 2.54 -20.93 -21.75
CA ALA A 634 3.48 -22.03 -21.95
C ALA A 634 3.93 -22.70 -20.63
N THR A 635 3.05 -22.83 -19.67
CA THR A 635 3.32 -23.40 -18.33
C THR A 635 3.82 -24.85 -18.40
N ASP A 636 3.42 -25.59 -19.42
CA ASP A 636 3.90 -26.95 -19.71
C ASP A 636 5.41 -27.03 -19.98
N ARG A 637 6.07 -25.90 -20.30
CA ARG A 637 7.53 -25.80 -20.48
C ARG A 637 8.30 -25.48 -19.20
N ILE A 638 7.59 -25.17 -18.12
CA ILE A 638 8.23 -24.95 -16.81
C ILE A 638 8.62 -26.34 -16.26
N SER A 639 9.89 -26.47 -15.84
CA SER A 639 10.40 -27.72 -15.27
C SER A 639 9.62 -28.16 -14.03
N THR A 640 9.44 -29.46 -13.84
CA THR A 640 8.89 -30.05 -12.62
C THR A 640 9.89 -30.20 -11.49
N GLU A 641 11.16 -29.91 -11.76
CA GLU A 641 12.24 -29.88 -10.77
C GLU A 641 12.05 -28.68 -9.80
N PRO A 642 12.74 -28.67 -8.67
CA PRO A 642 12.58 -27.64 -7.65
C PRO A 642 12.65 -26.19 -8.16
N ASP A 643 13.61 -25.88 -9.00
CA ASP A 643 13.78 -24.52 -9.56
C ASP A 643 12.60 -24.12 -10.48
N GLY A 644 12.04 -25.08 -11.21
CA GLY A 644 10.86 -24.83 -12.04
C GLY A 644 9.60 -24.60 -11.18
N ARG A 645 9.40 -25.41 -10.13
CA ARG A 645 8.31 -25.22 -9.15
C ARG A 645 8.42 -23.86 -8.49
N ALA A 646 9.62 -23.44 -8.19
CA ALA A 646 9.95 -22.13 -7.71
C ALA A 646 9.53 -21.03 -8.67
N SER A 647 9.94 -21.16 -9.90
CA SER A 647 9.59 -20.21 -10.95
C SER A 647 8.07 -20.12 -11.13
N PHE A 648 7.36 -21.27 -11.06
CA PHE A 648 5.91 -21.29 -11.08
C PHE A 648 5.29 -20.52 -9.90
N TYR A 649 5.75 -20.79 -8.67
CA TYR A 649 5.28 -20.10 -7.46
C TYR A 649 5.48 -18.58 -7.57
N VAL A 650 6.68 -18.16 -7.95
CA VAL A 650 7.01 -16.74 -8.14
C VAL A 650 6.10 -16.11 -9.20
N SER A 651 5.85 -16.81 -10.31
CA SER A 651 4.98 -16.31 -11.40
C SER A 651 3.52 -16.18 -10.93
N ALA A 652 3.00 -17.22 -10.30
CA ALA A 652 1.61 -17.26 -9.83
C ALA A 652 1.34 -16.20 -8.77
N THR A 653 2.27 -16.02 -7.82
CA THR A 653 2.14 -15.01 -6.75
C THR A 653 2.35 -13.57 -7.23
N ARG A 654 2.63 -13.34 -8.52
CA ARG A 654 2.53 -11.98 -9.12
C ARG A 654 1.10 -11.53 -9.33
N ALA A 655 0.13 -12.45 -9.35
CA ALA A 655 -1.29 -12.13 -9.49
C ALA A 655 -1.89 -11.69 -8.15
N LYS A 656 -2.49 -10.52 -8.12
CA LYS A 656 -3.20 -10.04 -6.92
C LYS A 656 -4.63 -10.57 -6.84
N LEU A 657 -5.35 -10.57 -7.96
CA LEU A 657 -6.78 -10.82 -8.00
C LEU A 657 -7.16 -12.03 -8.85
N LEU A 658 -6.60 -12.14 -10.05
CA LEU A 658 -6.97 -13.19 -11.00
C LEU A 658 -5.76 -13.77 -11.69
N LEU A 659 -5.70 -15.11 -11.74
CA LEU A 659 -4.61 -15.87 -12.34
C LEU A 659 -5.13 -16.79 -13.44
N TYR A 660 -4.53 -16.69 -14.61
CA TYR A 660 -4.71 -17.65 -15.71
C TYR A 660 -3.44 -18.47 -15.88
N ILE A 661 -3.59 -19.78 -15.99
CA ILE A 661 -2.50 -20.73 -16.19
C ILE A 661 -2.80 -21.49 -17.46
N THR A 662 -1.98 -21.31 -18.49
CA THR A 662 -2.20 -21.90 -19.81
C THR A 662 -0.98 -22.66 -20.32
N GLY A 663 -1.24 -23.64 -21.20
CA GLY A 663 -0.20 -24.44 -21.83
C GLY A 663 -0.75 -25.56 -22.67
N LEU A 664 0.13 -26.43 -23.16
CA LEU A 664 -0.26 -27.61 -23.92
C LEU A 664 -0.64 -28.75 -22.98
N ASN A 665 -1.61 -29.56 -23.44
CA ASN A 665 -1.99 -30.81 -22.76
C ASN A 665 -0.87 -31.85 -22.91
N VAL A 666 0.13 -31.77 -22.01
CA VAL A 666 1.27 -32.68 -21.95
C VAL A 666 1.31 -33.34 -20.57
N MET A 667 1.43 -34.67 -20.56
CA MET A 667 1.49 -35.48 -19.34
C MET A 667 2.71 -35.14 -18.48
N GLY A 668 2.53 -35.12 -17.16
CA GLY A 668 3.63 -34.93 -16.19
C GLY A 668 4.19 -33.52 -16.10
N THR A 669 3.41 -32.49 -16.47
CA THR A 669 3.78 -31.08 -16.38
C THR A 669 3.16 -30.39 -15.17
N LEU A 670 3.70 -29.20 -14.80
CA LEU A 670 3.11 -28.36 -13.75
C LEU A 670 1.70 -27.86 -14.11
N LEU A 671 1.38 -27.72 -15.39
CA LEU A 671 0.03 -27.40 -15.84
C LEU A 671 -0.96 -28.50 -15.42
N GLN A 672 -0.61 -29.77 -15.63
CA GLN A 672 -1.45 -30.89 -15.23
C GLN A 672 -1.59 -31.01 -13.71
N GLU A 673 -0.52 -30.72 -12.94
CA GLU A 673 -0.60 -30.64 -11.49
C GLU A 673 -1.55 -29.51 -11.05
N ALA A 674 -1.47 -28.34 -11.70
CA ALA A 674 -2.36 -27.21 -11.43
C ALA A 674 -3.83 -27.56 -11.71
N GLN A 675 -4.11 -28.31 -12.80
CA GLN A 675 -5.47 -28.78 -13.11
C GLN A 675 -6.00 -29.71 -12.01
N LYS A 676 -5.20 -30.68 -11.55
CA LYS A 676 -5.58 -31.58 -10.47
C LYS A 676 -5.90 -30.84 -9.16
N LEU A 677 -5.06 -29.86 -8.81
CA LEU A 677 -5.27 -29.05 -7.60
C LEU A 677 -6.50 -28.16 -7.72
N HIS A 678 -6.74 -27.58 -8.89
CA HIS A 678 -7.94 -26.78 -9.17
C HIS A 678 -9.22 -27.61 -8.95
N ASP A 679 -9.21 -28.92 -9.29
CA ASP A 679 -10.36 -29.81 -9.14
C ASP A 679 -10.57 -30.28 -7.68
N ILE A 680 -9.51 -30.24 -6.84
CA ILE A 680 -9.56 -30.61 -5.41
C ILE A 680 -10.13 -29.46 -4.55
N VAL A 681 -9.84 -28.22 -4.91
CA VAL A 681 -10.32 -27.02 -4.21
C VAL A 681 -11.78 -26.76 -4.61
N GLN A 682 -12.72 -27.47 -3.96
CA GLN A 682 -14.17 -27.25 -4.12
C GLN A 682 -14.69 -26.26 -3.09
#